data_f83954e0f4853bb532fd756707bfa35b
#
_entry.id   f83954e0f4853bb532fd756707bfa35b
#
_cell.length_a   1.000
_cell.length_b   1.000
_cell.length_c   1.000
_cell.angle_alpha   90.00
_cell.angle_beta   90.00
_cell.angle_gamma   90.00
#
_symmetry.space_group_name_H-M   'P 1'
#
loop_
_entity.id
_entity.type
_entity.pdbx_description
1 polymer ?
#
loop_
_entity_poly.entity_id
_entity_poly.type
_entity_poly.pdbx_seq_one_letter_code
_entity_poly.pdbx_strand_id
1 'polypeptide(L)'
;MTKAATDFRVRGLVQGVGFRPTVYRIALELGLSGTVWNDAEGVVVHLEGEPEVLERFPEALLAGKPPLARIDAVEPTVGELQDMEGFSISATPSGGRVTTAVTADACVCDACLDDIFNPNDRRWRYPFANCTHCGPRFTITRHLPYDRPQTAMAGFPMCPDCRAEYEDPLNRRFHAQPIACPFCGPKLTLVTPDGTAVEGDAIRETVKALGAGRIVAIKGLGGFHLACDAENPEAVAALRSRKQRDEKPLAVMVAGLASAERFAHVTDDEKVLLTGPAHPIVLLKRRTGENVPALAGVADGLEAIGVMLPYTPLHALIFHSFAGEPEGRAWMNDVLPVTLVMTSANMSGLPLCTENEEALERLSGVADLFLLSNRDIVTPCDDSVVRAGVEGTSFVRRSRGYAPEAVMLPESAGAAKKPVALAFGPYLKNTACFLRDREAFLTQHVGSLSNRPTVELLSRSVSHMSALFELSPEVVACDAHPDFPSTRLALEYADLHGIPCIPVHHHAAHVGVVAAERGVVKPLLGLALDGVGMGADRLPWGGELLLCGPASWARLSHLESMPMPGVDRAATEPWRMGVALMAMAGAGDFAEELFPGIASVSMLRKLLAGDPEKAALLGTTTSFGRWFDGMSAILGLCTHQHDEATAAMRLEGAAVRGRDNSACGTLDVEAGDRMILADGTLSLVPLVRRVVDERLSGTSVECLAALVENAVIAALADWIAFHATKLVEEFGPGLLASDDNENMLVALTGGTMNNAALSKGLVEALTSRGLAGALPLHVPAGDGGLSLGEAWWARSALAAGATEYAPLDASSVLGRVQPQGES
;
A
#
# COMPACT_ATOMS: atom_id res chain seq x y z
N MET A 1 17.37 49.74 18.50
CA MET A 1 17.63 48.31 18.37
C MET A 1 18.13 48.05 16.96
N THR A 2 19.23 47.36 16.80
CA THR A 2 19.78 47.08 15.48
C THR A 2 18.96 45.99 14.80
N LYS A 3 18.27 46.39 13.72
CA LYS A 3 17.61 45.39 12.86
C LYS A 3 18.65 44.51 12.15
N ALA A 4 18.42 43.26 12.05
CA ALA A 4 19.19 42.32 11.22
C ALA A 4 18.29 41.67 10.16
N ALA A 5 18.90 41.08 9.12
CA ALA A 5 18.20 40.28 8.12
C ALA A 5 18.74 38.88 8.08
N THR A 6 17.84 37.90 7.93
CA THR A 6 18.18 36.47 7.76
C THR A 6 17.31 35.87 6.68
N ASP A 7 17.95 35.17 5.76
CA ASP A 7 17.26 34.35 4.76
C ASP A 7 17.20 32.89 5.25
N PHE A 8 16.01 32.32 5.26
CA PHE A 8 15.80 30.92 5.61
C PHE A 8 15.41 30.15 4.36
N ARG A 9 16.18 29.13 4.01
CA ARG A 9 15.79 28.16 2.99
C ARG A 9 15.14 26.97 3.67
N VAL A 10 13.88 26.71 3.33
CA VAL A 10 13.11 25.59 3.88
C VAL A 10 12.94 24.52 2.81
N ARG A 11 13.47 23.34 3.07
CA ARG A 11 13.39 22.16 2.20
C ARG A 11 12.38 21.15 2.71
N GLY A 12 11.79 20.35 1.80
CA GLY A 12 10.81 19.32 2.11
C GLY A 12 9.52 19.49 1.31
N LEU A 13 8.44 18.87 1.79
CA LEU A 13 7.11 19.03 1.21
C LEU A 13 6.48 20.33 1.77
N VAL A 14 6.89 21.46 1.20
CA VAL A 14 6.53 22.80 1.70
C VAL A 14 5.77 23.65 0.68
N GLN A 15 5.40 23.08 -0.47
CA GLN A 15 4.64 23.77 -1.51
C GLN A 15 3.27 23.08 -1.71
N GLY A 16 2.24 23.84 -2.03
CA GLY A 16 0.87 23.32 -2.22
C GLY A 16 0.11 22.91 -0.94
N VAL A 17 0.72 23.05 0.22
CA VAL A 17 0.21 22.63 1.54
C VAL A 17 -0.19 23.79 2.47
N GLY A 18 -0.30 25.00 1.98
CA GLY A 18 -0.59 26.19 2.79
C GLY A 18 0.63 26.73 3.54
N PHE A 19 1.84 26.40 3.11
CA PHE A 19 3.07 26.76 3.81
C PHE A 19 3.33 28.27 3.82
N ARG A 20 3.27 28.95 2.66
CA ARG A 20 3.46 30.42 2.58
C ARG A 20 2.48 31.21 3.47
N PRO A 21 1.16 30.93 3.49
CA PRO A 21 0.25 31.57 4.44
C PRO A 21 0.63 31.32 5.90
N THR A 22 1.16 30.16 6.23
CA THR A 22 1.62 29.83 7.58
C THR A 22 2.84 30.65 7.96
N VAL A 23 3.83 30.75 7.07
CA VAL A 23 4.99 31.64 7.25
C VAL A 23 4.54 33.08 7.43
N TYR A 24 3.61 33.56 6.59
CA TYR A 24 3.03 34.92 6.70
C TYR A 24 2.44 35.17 8.09
N ARG A 25 1.62 34.28 8.59
CA ARG A 25 1.02 34.39 9.92
C ARG A 25 2.07 34.40 11.05
N ILE A 26 3.04 33.47 10.99
CA ILE A 26 4.11 33.39 12.00
C ILE A 26 4.98 34.63 11.99
N ALA A 27 5.32 35.18 10.82
CA ALA A 27 6.06 36.44 10.72
C ALA A 27 5.32 37.60 11.37
N LEU A 28 4.00 37.71 11.13
CA LEU A 28 3.17 38.74 11.79
C LEU A 28 3.07 38.52 13.30
N GLU A 29 2.89 37.29 13.79
CA GLU A 29 2.84 36.97 15.22
C GLU A 29 4.15 37.32 15.95
N LEU A 30 5.29 37.16 15.26
CA LEU A 30 6.62 37.50 15.76
C LEU A 30 6.98 38.98 15.55
N GLY A 31 6.16 39.76 14.84
CA GLY A 31 6.43 41.16 14.52
C GLY A 31 7.61 41.35 13.55
N LEU A 32 7.88 40.38 12.69
CA LEU A 32 8.93 40.42 11.70
C LEU A 32 8.44 41.01 10.37
N SER A 33 9.30 41.73 9.70
CA SER A 33 9.08 42.22 8.32
C SER A 33 9.76 41.28 7.33
N GLY A 34 9.36 41.32 6.05
CA GLY A 34 10.02 40.51 5.03
C GLY A 34 9.11 39.93 3.95
N THR A 35 9.54 38.85 3.35
CA THR A 35 8.78 38.21 2.27
C THR A 35 9.06 36.71 2.19
N VAL A 36 8.09 35.95 1.64
CA VAL A 36 8.21 34.53 1.37
C VAL A 36 7.86 34.23 -0.08
N TRP A 37 8.66 33.36 -0.72
CA TRP A 37 8.37 32.89 -2.08
C TRP A 37 8.80 31.43 -2.25
N ASN A 38 8.24 30.78 -3.27
CA ASN A 38 8.68 29.45 -3.69
C ASN A 38 9.80 29.58 -4.72
N ASP A 39 10.75 28.65 -4.69
CA ASP A 39 11.69 28.43 -5.78
C ASP A 39 11.79 26.94 -6.16
N ALA A 40 12.77 26.61 -7.02
CA ALA A 40 12.97 25.23 -7.48
C ALA A 40 13.43 24.26 -6.38
N GLU A 41 13.95 24.75 -5.26
CA GLU A 41 14.54 23.94 -4.20
C GLU A 41 13.73 23.92 -2.90
N GLY A 42 12.62 24.66 -2.85
CA GLY A 42 11.77 24.74 -1.67
C GLY A 42 11.07 26.06 -1.48
N VAL A 43 11.14 26.60 -0.25
CA VAL A 43 10.63 27.92 0.09
C VAL A 43 11.76 28.78 0.64
N VAL A 44 11.85 30.01 0.17
CA VAL A 44 12.77 31.02 0.70
C VAL A 44 11.96 32.03 1.52
N VAL A 45 12.44 32.33 2.71
CA VAL A 45 11.83 33.29 3.62
C VAL A 45 12.87 34.33 3.99
N HIS A 46 12.71 35.56 3.52
CA HIS A 46 13.52 36.70 3.93
C HIS A 46 12.84 37.37 5.13
N LEU A 47 13.57 37.52 6.23
CA LEU A 47 13.05 38.12 7.47
C LEU A 47 13.98 39.23 7.96
N GLU A 48 13.36 40.30 8.40
CA GLU A 48 14.03 41.46 9.04
C GLU A 48 13.42 41.72 10.41
N GLY A 49 14.27 41.88 11.42
CA GLY A 49 13.82 42.15 12.77
C GLY A 49 14.96 42.18 13.81
N GLU A 50 14.60 42.09 15.08
CA GLU A 50 15.58 41.93 16.15
C GLU A 50 16.25 40.52 16.07
N PRO A 51 17.57 40.41 16.25
CA PRO A 51 18.28 39.14 16.13
C PRO A 51 17.69 37.99 16.97
N GLU A 52 17.34 38.30 18.21
CA GLU A 52 16.74 37.32 19.14
C GLU A 52 15.36 36.83 18.68
N VAL A 53 14.61 37.61 17.92
CA VAL A 53 13.32 37.21 17.35
C VAL A 53 13.51 36.38 16.08
N LEU A 54 14.51 36.72 15.26
CA LEU A 54 14.88 35.94 14.07
C LEU A 54 15.32 34.52 14.44
N GLU A 55 16.08 34.37 15.54
CA GLU A 55 16.50 33.06 16.04
C GLU A 55 15.33 32.17 16.50
N ARG A 56 14.19 32.74 16.86
CA ARG A 56 12.98 31.99 17.29
C ARG A 56 12.11 31.51 16.12
N PHE A 57 12.33 32.05 14.92
CA PHE A 57 11.49 31.74 13.76
C PHE A 57 11.51 30.26 13.36
N PRO A 58 12.66 29.53 13.29
CA PRO A 58 12.68 28.11 12.97
C PRO A 58 11.84 27.26 13.94
N GLU A 59 11.92 27.51 15.23
CA GLU A 59 11.14 26.80 16.24
C GLU A 59 9.63 27.08 16.08
N ALA A 60 9.25 28.36 15.90
CA ALA A 60 7.88 28.76 15.65
C ALA A 60 7.33 28.13 14.35
N LEU A 61 8.17 28.05 13.30
CA LEU A 61 7.81 27.43 12.05
C LEU A 61 7.57 25.92 12.20
N LEU A 62 8.43 25.22 12.92
CA LEU A 62 8.27 23.77 13.18
C LEU A 62 7.00 23.49 14.02
N ALA A 63 6.74 24.31 15.02
CA ALA A 63 5.55 24.19 15.88
C ALA A 63 4.25 24.52 15.13
N GLY A 64 4.28 25.52 14.24
CA GLY A 64 3.11 26.01 13.50
C GLY A 64 2.94 25.46 12.09
N LYS A 65 3.74 24.50 11.67
CA LYS A 65 3.71 23.94 10.30
C LYS A 65 2.33 23.39 9.93
N PRO A 66 1.91 23.55 8.67
CA PRO A 66 0.66 22.94 8.20
C PRO A 66 0.68 21.41 8.33
N PRO A 67 -0.47 20.76 8.58
CA PRO A 67 -0.54 19.32 8.80
C PRO A 67 0.04 18.46 7.65
N LEU A 68 -0.05 18.95 6.41
CA LEU A 68 0.47 18.26 5.22
C LEU A 68 1.92 18.63 4.91
N ALA A 69 2.52 19.57 5.63
CA ALA A 69 3.90 19.99 5.38
C ALA A 69 4.88 19.03 6.07
N ARG A 70 5.91 18.62 5.32
CA ARG A 70 7.11 17.97 5.85
C ARG A 70 8.28 18.93 5.67
N ILE A 71 8.95 19.27 6.76
CA ILE A 71 10.15 20.12 6.76
C ILE A 71 11.34 19.18 6.98
N ASP A 72 12.18 19.06 5.97
CA ASP A 72 13.39 18.24 6.02
C ASP A 72 14.60 19.05 6.52
N ALA A 73 14.67 20.35 6.19
CA ALA A 73 15.70 21.26 6.65
C ALA A 73 15.20 22.72 6.70
N VAL A 74 15.77 23.52 7.64
CA VAL A 74 15.64 24.96 7.71
C VAL A 74 17.05 25.53 7.78
N GLU A 75 17.54 26.11 6.69
CA GLU A 75 18.93 26.55 6.53
C GLU A 75 18.97 28.08 6.61
N PRO A 76 19.50 28.69 7.72
CA PRO A 76 19.64 30.13 7.84
C PRO A 76 20.91 30.62 7.11
N THR A 77 20.78 31.73 6.42
CA THR A 77 21.91 32.49 5.85
C THR A 77 21.77 33.97 6.18
N VAL A 78 22.86 34.68 6.30
CA VAL A 78 22.84 36.14 6.56
C VAL A 78 22.21 36.83 5.35
N GLY A 79 21.09 37.52 5.53
CA GLY A 79 20.40 38.30 4.53
C GLY A 79 20.92 39.75 4.48
N GLU A 80 20.62 40.44 3.35
CA GLU A 80 20.86 41.89 3.23
C GLU A 80 19.63 42.63 3.75
N LEU A 81 19.85 43.65 4.61
CA LEU A 81 18.78 44.46 5.12
C LEU A 81 18.18 45.33 3.99
N GLN A 82 16.91 45.22 3.72
CA GLN A 82 16.17 45.92 2.66
C GLN A 82 15.20 46.97 3.25
N ASP A 83 15.15 47.08 4.57
CA ASP A 83 14.24 48.00 5.30
C ASP A 83 12.75 47.81 4.92
N MET A 84 12.33 46.54 4.81
CA MET A 84 10.96 46.16 4.42
C MET A 84 9.95 46.58 5.46
N GLU A 85 8.82 47.14 5.01
CA GLU A 85 7.65 47.44 5.87
C GLU A 85 6.64 46.30 5.77
N GLY A 86 6.38 45.62 6.94
CA GLY A 86 5.46 44.51 7.01
C GLY A 86 5.97 43.21 6.35
N PHE A 87 5.08 42.24 6.21
CA PHE A 87 5.42 40.95 5.59
C PHE A 87 4.54 40.70 4.36
N SER A 88 5.12 40.11 3.32
CA SER A 88 4.41 39.87 2.05
C SER A 88 4.67 38.46 1.51
N ILE A 89 3.75 37.98 0.66
CA ILE A 89 3.92 36.73 -0.10
C ILE A 89 4.23 37.13 -1.54
N SER A 90 5.46 36.87 -2.00
CA SER A 90 5.90 37.21 -3.34
C SER A 90 5.55 36.11 -4.36
N ALA A 91 5.41 36.53 -5.62
CA ALA A 91 5.22 35.58 -6.71
C ALA A 91 6.48 34.71 -6.90
N THR A 92 6.29 33.49 -7.31
CA THR A 92 7.39 32.57 -7.69
C THR A 92 8.15 33.19 -8.88
N PRO A 93 9.49 33.34 -8.80
CA PRO A 93 10.28 33.84 -9.92
C PRO A 93 10.08 32.97 -11.17
N SER A 94 9.82 33.61 -12.31
CA SER A 94 9.72 32.91 -13.61
C SER A 94 11.11 32.45 -14.07
N GLY A 95 11.32 31.15 -14.33
CA GLY A 95 12.55 30.65 -14.99
C GLY A 95 13.26 29.48 -14.28
N GLY A 96 12.75 28.96 -13.19
CA GLY A 96 13.27 27.72 -12.58
C GLY A 96 12.45 26.49 -13.01
N ARG A 97 13.08 25.31 -13.01
CA ARG A 97 12.39 24.01 -13.14
C ARG A 97 11.33 23.92 -12.06
N VAL A 98 10.07 23.73 -12.44
CA VAL A 98 8.96 23.65 -11.46
C VAL A 98 9.10 22.33 -10.69
N THR A 99 9.66 22.37 -9.48
CA THR A 99 9.75 21.21 -8.58
C THR A 99 8.57 21.14 -7.60
N THR A 100 7.47 21.82 -7.93
CA THR A 100 6.24 21.73 -7.12
C THR A 100 5.68 20.32 -7.18
N ALA A 101 5.91 19.53 -6.14
CA ALA A 101 5.28 18.22 -5.98
C ALA A 101 3.77 18.39 -5.77
N VAL A 102 2.94 17.64 -6.49
CA VAL A 102 1.54 17.44 -6.12
C VAL A 102 1.53 16.52 -4.92
N THR A 103 0.90 16.97 -3.83
CA THR A 103 0.68 16.14 -2.66
C THR A 103 -0.43 15.12 -2.89
N ALA A 104 -0.46 14.08 -2.08
CA ALA A 104 -1.59 13.17 -2.03
C ALA A 104 -2.89 13.89 -1.61
N ASP A 105 -4.02 13.29 -1.96
CA ASP A 105 -5.32 13.73 -1.46
C ASP A 105 -5.39 13.54 0.05
N ALA A 106 -5.86 14.55 0.76
CA ALA A 106 -5.97 14.53 2.21
C ALA A 106 -7.43 14.48 2.66
N CYS A 107 -7.68 13.86 3.83
CA CYS A 107 -8.99 13.82 4.45
C CYS A 107 -9.49 15.24 4.77
N VAL A 108 -10.82 15.38 4.96
CA VAL A 108 -11.43 16.61 5.43
C VAL A 108 -10.92 16.93 6.83
N CYS A 109 -10.45 18.17 7.06
CA CYS A 109 -9.95 18.62 8.36
C CYS A 109 -11.09 19.08 9.28
N ASP A 110 -10.81 19.09 10.58
CA ASP A 110 -11.75 19.49 11.64
C ASP A 110 -12.40 20.83 11.36
N ALA A 111 -11.63 21.85 10.97
CA ALA A 111 -12.17 23.17 10.68
C ALA A 111 -13.13 23.20 9.47
N CYS A 112 -12.98 22.29 8.50
CA CYS A 112 -13.93 22.15 7.41
C CYS A 112 -15.17 21.34 7.82
N LEU A 113 -15.00 20.39 8.76
CA LEU A 113 -16.13 19.69 9.39
C LEU A 113 -16.97 20.65 10.22
N ASP A 114 -16.32 21.55 11.01
CA ASP A 114 -17.03 22.58 11.79
C ASP A 114 -17.88 23.48 10.87
N ASP A 115 -17.37 23.90 9.68
CA ASP A 115 -18.18 24.68 8.74
C ASP A 115 -19.40 23.91 8.22
N ILE A 116 -19.24 22.66 7.80
CA ILE A 116 -20.34 21.91 7.20
C ILE A 116 -21.39 21.43 8.21
N PHE A 117 -21.06 21.42 9.49
CA PHE A 117 -21.98 21.09 10.58
C PHE A 117 -22.50 22.31 11.34
N ASN A 118 -22.14 23.53 10.92
CA ASN A 118 -22.64 24.78 11.48
C ASN A 118 -23.77 25.35 10.63
N PRO A 119 -25.04 25.37 11.11
CA PRO A 119 -26.17 25.91 10.33
C PRO A 119 -26.02 27.38 9.93
N ASN A 120 -25.16 28.10 10.61
CA ASN A 120 -24.92 29.52 10.34
C ASN A 120 -23.78 29.78 9.35
N ASP A 121 -23.02 28.73 8.95
CA ASP A 121 -21.98 28.86 7.94
C ASP A 121 -22.57 28.74 6.52
N ARG A 122 -22.05 29.52 5.59
CA ARG A 122 -22.47 29.50 4.18
C ARG A 122 -22.18 28.16 3.47
N ARG A 123 -21.35 27.28 4.07
CA ARG A 123 -21.06 25.91 3.61
C ARG A 123 -21.81 24.84 4.40
N TRP A 124 -22.82 25.23 5.18
CA TRP A 124 -23.69 24.27 5.84
C TRP A 124 -24.13 23.16 4.90
N ARG A 125 -23.85 21.91 5.28
CA ARG A 125 -24.14 20.70 4.50
C ARG A 125 -23.54 20.68 3.07
N TYR A 126 -22.43 21.39 2.82
CA TYR A 126 -21.82 21.41 1.50
C TYR A 126 -20.78 20.29 1.35
N PRO A 127 -20.99 19.29 0.43
CA PRO A 127 -20.21 18.07 0.36
C PRO A 127 -18.83 18.22 -0.32
N PHE A 128 -18.45 19.42 -0.77
CA PHE A 128 -17.17 19.73 -1.39
C PHE A 128 -16.41 20.82 -0.67
N ALA A 129 -16.73 21.07 0.61
CA ALA A 129 -15.99 22.03 1.43
C ALA A 129 -14.53 21.56 1.62
N ASN A 130 -13.59 22.47 1.52
CA ASN A 130 -12.16 22.23 1.71
C ASN A 130 -11.41 23.50 2.07
N CYS A 131 -10.12 23.35 2.43
CA CYS A 131 -9.18 24.45 2.63
C CYS A 131 -7.78 24.05 2.13
N THR A 132 -6.73 24.81 2.46
CA THR A 132 -5.35 24.47 2.09
C THR A 132 -4.81 23.22 2.78
N HIS A 133 -5.42 22.79 3.90
CA HIS A 133 -4.97 21.65 4.71
C HIS A 133 -5.71 20.35 4.40
N CYS A 134 -6.69 20.33 3.48
CA CYS A 134 -7.53 19.16 3.24
C CYS A 134 -8.08 19.11 1.82
N GLY A 135 -8.71 17.99 1.48
CA GLY A 135 -9.42 17.80 0.21
C GLY A 135 -8.53 17.27 -0.94
N PRO A 136 -9.09 17.28 -2.15
CA PRO A 136 -8.46 16.68 -3.32
C PRO A 136 -7.22 17.46 -3.78
N ARG A 137 -6.25 16.72 -4.30
CA ARG A 137 -5.01 17.23 -4.90
C ARG A 137 -4.69 16.42 -6.17
N PHE A 138 -4.10 15.23 -6.00
CA PHE A 138 -3.70 14.36 -7.10
C PHE A 138 -4.88 13.94 -7.99
N THR A 139 -5.97 13.54 -7.39
CA THR A 139 -7.16 13.05 -8.12
C THR A 139 -7.83 14.10 -9.01
N ILE A 140 -7.56 15.39 -8.79
CA ILE A 140 -8.13 16.49 -9.60
C ILE A 140 -7.11 17.23 -10.47
N THR A 141 -5.82 16.90 -10.38
CA THR A 141 -4.73 17.64 -11.07
C THR A 141 -4.54 17.10 -12.49
N ARG A 142 -4.60 18.01 -13.49
CA ARG A 142 -4.32 17.70 -14.89
C ARG A 142 -2.86 17.94 -15.26
N HIS A 143 -2.34 19.11 -14.84
CA HIS A 143 -0.98 19.57 -15.15
C HIS A 143 -0.42 20.38 -13.97
N LEU A 144 0.91 20.57 -13.95
CA LEU A 144 1.59 21.53 -13.07
C LEU A 144 1.79 22.87 -13.78
N PRO A 145 1.90 23.98 -13.04
CA PRO A 145 1.81 24.08 -11.56
C PRO A 145 0.41 23.77 -11.02
N TYR A 146 0.32 23.36 -9.75
CA TYR A 146 -0.96 23.08 -9.08
C TYR A 146 -1.75 24.36 -8.86
N ASP A 147 -2.41 24.80 -9.93
CA ASP A 147 -3.28 25.98 -9.96
C ASP A 147 -4.67 25.60 -10.45
N ARG A 148 -5.70 26.32 -9.98
CA ARG A 148 -7.12 26.00 -10.29
C ARG A 148 -7.40 25.74 -11.79
N PRO A 149 -6.88 26.54 -12.75
CA PRO A 149 -7.07 26.28 -14.17
C PRO A 149 -6.51 24.92 -14.66
N GLN A 150 -5.53 24.38 -13.96
CA GLN A 150 -4.88 23.09 -14.26
C GLN A 150 -5.51 21.91 -13.53
N THR A 151 -6.68 22.11 -12.90
CA THR A 151 -7.39 21.08 -12.14
C THR A 151 -8.81 20.87 -12.70
N ALA A 152 -9.50 19.83 -12.21
CA ALA A 152 -10.93 19.62 -12.46
C ALA A 152 -11.83 20.77 -11.97
N MET A 153 -11.29 21.71 -11.18
CA MET A 153 -12.01 22.89 -10.70
C MET A 153 -12.01 24.06 -11.67
N ALA A 154 -11.33 23.97 -12.81
CA ALA A 154 -11.33 24.99 -13.88
C ALA A 154 -12.73 25.35 -14.36
N GLY A 155 -13.64 24.34 -14.43
CA GLY A 155 -15.03 24.51 -14.84
C GLY A 155 -15.95 25.19 -13.78
N PHE A 156 -15.42 25.56 -12.59
CA PHE A 156 -16.19 26.15 -11.50
C PHE A 156 -15.65 27.55 -11.12
N PRO A 157 -16.06 28.63 -11.82
CA PRO A 157 -15.64 29.98 -11.51
C PRO A 157 -16.02 30.36 -10.07
N MET A 158 -15.08 30.96 -9.33
CA MET A 158 -15.32 31.39 -7.95
C MET A 158 -16.34 32.52 -7.90
N CYS A 159 -17.30 32.44 -6.97
CA CYS A 159 -18.15 33.60 -6.63
C CYS A 159 -17.33 34.65 -5.88
N PRO A 160 -17.84 35.90 -5.74
CA PRO A 160 -17.12 36.99 -5.05
C PRO A 160 -16.65 36.63 -3.65
N ASP A 161 -17.47 35.93 -2.86
CA ASP A 161 -17.11 35.54 -1.48
C ASP A 161 -15.97 34.50 -1.47
N CYS A 162 -16.03 33.48 -2.35
CA CYS A 162 -14.95 32.48 -2.44
C CYS A 162 -13.67 33.13 -2.97
N ARG A 163 -13.76 34.13 -3.85
CA ARG A 163 -12.61 34.89 -4.33
C ARG A 163 -11.98 35.71 -3.20
N ALA A 164 -12.80 36.40 -2.40
CA ALA A 164 -12.29 37.17 -1.24
C ALA A 164 -11.53 36.25 -0.26
N GLU A 165 -12.10 35.06 0.09
CA GLU A 165 -11.39 34.10 0.93
C GLU A 165 -10.11 33.54 0.26
N TYR A 166 -10.11 33.38 -1.06
CA TYR A 166 -8.96 32.87 -1.82
C TYR A 166 -7.81 33.88 -1.87
N GLU A 167 -8.12 35.17 -1.87
CA GLU A 167 -7.15 36.26 -1.99
C GLU A 167 -6.69 36.83 -0.61
N ASP A 168 -7.35 36.45 0.49
CA ASP A 168 -7.01 36.90 1.84
C ASP A 168 -5.94 36.00 2.49
N PRO A 169 -4.71 36.50 2.71
CA PRO A 169 -3.61 35.72 3.31
C PRO A 169 -3.89 35.21 4.73
N LEU A 170 -4.80 35.84 5.45
CA LEU A 170 -5.22 35.46 6.80
C LEU A 170 -6.29 34.35 6.79
N ASN A 171 -6.92 34.12 5.66
CA ASN A 171 -7.95 33.12 5.54
C ASN A 171 -7.34 31.71 5.30
N ARG A 172 -7.83 30.68 6.01
CA ARG A 172 -7.39 29.30 5.82
C ARG A 172 -7.65 28.73 4.42
N ARG A 173 -8.36 29.43 3.55
CA ARG A 173 -8.61 29.11 2.15
C ARG A 173 -7.79 29.94 1.18
N PHE A 174 -6.83 30.70 1.67
CA PHE A 174 -5.92 31.46 0.82
C PHE A 174 -5.21 30.51 -0.16
N HIS A 175 -5.38 30.77 -1.47
CA HIS A 175 -4.86 29.94 -2.55
C HIS A 175 -5.27 28.44 -2.48
N ALA A 176 -6.36 28.09 -1.79
CA ALA A 176 -6.91 26.75 -1.82
C ALA A 176 -7.54 26.47 -3.20
N GLN A 177 -6.81 25.79 -4.08
CA GLN A 177 -7.24 25.61 -5.48
C GLN A 177 -8.63 24.96 -5.64
N PRO A 178 -9.04 23.97 -4.79
CA PRO A 178 -10.37 23.38 -4.88
C PRO A 178 -11.46 24.17 -4.13
N ILE A 179 -11.18 25.40 -3.62
CA ILE A 179 -12.18 26.21 -2.90
C ILE A 179 -13.51 26.31 -3.66
N ALA A 180 -14.60 26.10 -2.94
CA ALA A 180 -15.95 26.20 -3.45
C ALA A 180 -17.00 26.43 -2.35
N CYS A 181 -18.22 26.76 -2.73
CA CYS A 181 -19.39 26.81 -1.86
C CYS A 181 -20.63 26.32 -2.63
N PRO A 182 -21.79 26.14 -1.99
CA PRO A 182 -23.01 25.70 -2.66
C PRO A 182 -23.42 26.53 -3.88
N PHE A 183 -23.02 27.80 -3.96
CA PHE A 183 -23.34 28.66 -5.09
C PHE A 183 -22.45 28.42 -6.31
N CYS A 184 -21.12 28.35 -6.14
CA CYS A 184 -20.16 28.33 -7.26
C CYS A 184 -19.47 26.98 -7.49
N GLY A 185 -19.64 26.01 -6.62
CA GLY A 185 -18.93 24.73 -6.71
C GLY A 185 -19.75 23.56 -7.24
N PRO A 186 -19.14 22.37 -7.21
CA PRO A 186 -19.79 21.14 -7.62
C PRO A 186 -21.10 20.84 -6.91
N LYS A 187 -21.98 20.08 -7.57
CA LYS A 187 -23.31 19.70 -7.09
C LYS A 187 -23.43 18.18 -7.02
N LEU A 188 -24.28 17.70 -6.12
CA LEU A 188 -24.72 16.30 -6.08
C LEU A 188 -26.06 16.12 -6.80
N THR A 189 -26.23 14.96 -7.38
CA THR A 189 -27.51 14.49 -7.93
C THR A 189 -27.66 13.01 -7.60
N LEU A 190 -28.79 12.61 -7.00
CA LEU A 190 -29.14 11.21 -6.80
C LEU A 190 -30.02 10.76 -7.97
N VAL A 191 -29.64 9.64 -8.61
CA VAL A 191 -30.38 9.09 -9.74
C VAL A 191 -30.61 7.59 -9.58
N THR A 192 -31.63 7.09 -10.25
CA THR A 192 -31.88 5.66 -10.46
C THR A 192 -30.96 5.09 -11.54
N PRO A 193 -30.85 3.75 -11.71
CA PRO A 193 -29.97 3.12 -12.71
C PRO A 193 -30.27 3.55 -14.16
N ASP A 194 -31.46 3.97 -14.47
CA ASP A 194 -31.87 4.51 -15.79
C ASP A 194 -31.56 6.02 -15.96
N GLY A 195 -30.90 6.63 -14.94
CA GLY A 195 -30.51 8.04 -14.96
C GLY A 195 -31.61 9.02 -14.51
N THR A 196 -32.78 8.54 -14.11
CA THR A 196 -33.88 9.40 -13.62
C THR A 196 -33.52 10.02 -12.28
N ALA A 197 -33.64 11.34 -12.15
CA ALA A 197 -33.35 12.04 -10.89
C ALA A 197 -34.37 11.69 -9.81
N VAL A 198 -33.83 11.43 -8.59
CA VAL A 198 -34.64 11.24 -7.39
C VAL A 198 -34.92 12.61 -6.77
N GLU A 199 -36.17 12.91 -6.49
CA GLU A 199 -36.57 14.16 -5.86
C GLU A 199 -36.17 14.22 -4.41
N GLY A 200 -35.85 15.44 -3.91
CA GLY A 200 -35.49 15.68 -2.53
C GLY A 200 -34.00 16.01 -2.30
N ASP A 201 -33.59 16.01 -1.06
CA ASP A 201 -32.17 16.20 -0.68
C ASP A 201 -31.39 14.93 -0.98
N ALA A 202 -30.43 15.02 -1.89
CA ALA A 202 -29.68 13.86 -2.39
C ALA A 202 -28.99 13.06 -1.27
N ILE A 203 -28.49 13.72 -0.20
CA ILE A 203 -27.84 13.05 0.92
C ILE A 203 -28.89 12.33 1.78
N ARG A 204 -29.96 13.00 2.15
CA ARG A 204 -31.04 12.40 2.97
C ARG A 204 -31.70 11.24 2.27
N GLU A 205 -31.95 11.34 0.96
CA GLU A 205 -32.54 10.23 0.18
C GLU A 205 -31.53 9.06 0.04
N THR A 206 -30.23 9.33 -0.07
CA THR A 206 -29.18 8.30 0.01
C THR A 206 -29.20 7.59 1.37
N VAL A 207 -29.30 8.33 2.46
CA VAL A 207 -29.34 7.76 3.83
C VAL A 207 -30.59 6.90 4.03
N LYS A 208 -31.75 7.34 3.55
CA LYS A 208 -32.99 6.54 3.57
C LYS A 208 -32.83 5.23 2.78
N ALA A 209 -32.20 5.30 1.62
CA ALA A 209 -31.96 4.12 0.79
C ALA A 209 -31.02 3.12 1.46
N LEU A 210 -29.91 3.59 2.02
CA LEU A 210 -28.96 2.75 2.76
C LEU A 210 -29.63 2.12 4.00
N GLY A 211 -30.40 2.89 4.78
CA GLY A 211 -31.17 2.38 5.92
C GLY A 211 -32.29 1.40 5.54
N ALA A 212 -32.74 1.43 4.29
CA ALA A 212 -33.66 0.44 3.74
C ALA A 212 -32.97 -0.80 3.13
N GLY A 213 -31.65 -0.96 3.34
CA GLY A 213 -30.89 -2.11 2.84
C GLY A 213 -30.55 -2.04 1.35
N ARG A 214 -30.69 -0.88 0.69
CA ARG A 214 -30.34 -0.70 -0.72
C ARG A 214 -28.84 -0.45 -0.90
N ILE A 215 -28.34 -0.80 -2.08
CA ILE A 215 -26.95 -0.55 -2.48
C ILE A 215 -26.89 0.77 -3.24
N VAL A 216 -26.00 1.68 -2.82
CA VAL A 216 -25.81 2.98 -3.46
C VAL A 216 -24.40 3.11 -3.99
N ALA A 217 -24.25 3.50 -5.26
CA ALA A 217 -22.97 3.89 -5.84
C ALA A 217 -22.72 5.38 -5.53
N ILE A 218 -21.62 5.69 -4.81
CA ILE A 218 -21.31 7.04 -4.34
C ILE A 218 -20.03 7.52 -5.02
N LYS A 219 -20.07 8.65 -5.74
CA LYS A 219 -18.88 9.27 -6.33
C LYS A 219 -18.00 9.90 -5.26
N GLY A 220 -16.85 9.30 -5.00
CA GLY A 220 -15.86 9.73 -4.01
C GLY A 220 -14.81 10.71 -4.54
N LEU A 221 -13.57 10.63 -4.00
CA LEU A 221 -12.41 11.42 -4.46
C LEU A 221 -11.72 10.80 -5.67
N GLY A 222 -11.30 9.56 -5.59
CA GLY A 222 -10.53 8.87 -6.62
C GLY A 222 -11.34 7.89 -7.47
N GLY A 223 -12.64 7.78 -7.23
CA GLY A 223 -13.55 6.89 -7.92
C GLY A 223 -14.88 6.75 -7.20
N PHE A 224 -15.72 5.85 -7.70
CA PHE A 224 -16.97 5.49 -7.04
C PHE A 224 -16.77 4.42 -5.98
N HIS A 225 -17.60 4.45 -4.93
CA HIS A 225 -17.79 3.38 -3.95
C HIS A 225 -19.16 2.75 -4.09
N LEU A 226 -19.25 1.45 -3.83
CA LEU A 226 -20.52 0.78 -3.56
C LEU A 226 -20.71 0.71 -2.05
N ALA A 227 -21.79 1.29 -1.56
CA ALA A 227 -22.15 1.35 -0.16
C ALA A 227 -23.44 0.58 0.12
N CYS A 228 -23.49 -0.14 1.24
CA CYS A 228 -24.69 -0.70 1.83
C CYS A 228 -24.54 -0.81 3.35
N ASP A 229 -25.62 -1.08 4.06
CA ASP A 229 -25.57 -1.35 5.50
C ASP A 229 -24.84 -2.68 5.77
N ALA A 230 -23.70 -2.61 6.47
CA ALA A 230 -22.87 -3.76 6.83
C ALA A 230 -23.49 -4.64 7.92
N GLU A 231 -24.43 -4.11 8.71
CA GLU A 231 -25.15 -4.83 9.75
C GLU A 231 -26.42 -5.54 9.19
N ASN A 232 -26.72 -5.32 7.90
CA ASN A 232 -27.80 -6.01 7.19
C ASN A 232 -27.24 -7.15 6.31
N PRO A 233 -27.35 -8.43 6.73
CA PRO A 233 -26.80 -9.57 5.99
C PRO A 233 -27.36 -9.73 4.57
N GLU A 234 -28.63 -9.34 4.35
CA GLU A 234 -29.27 -9.43 3.05
C GLU A 234 -28.68 -8.41 2.07
N ALA A 235 -28.42 -7.18 2.53
CA ALA A 235 -27.76 -6.13 1.74
C ALA A 235 -26.32 -6.54 1.37
N VAL A 236 -25.57 -7.08 2.32
CA VAL A 236 -24.20 -7.56 2.07
C VAL A 236 -24.20 -8.74 1.10
N ALA A 237 -25.11 -9.72 1.26
CA ALA A 237 -25.24 -10.86 0.35
C ALA A 237 -25.61 -10.41 -1.08
N ALA A 238 -26.54 -9.46 -1.20
CA ALA A 238 -26.95 -8.88 -2.49
C ALA A 238 -25.77 -8.16 -3.16
N LEU A 239 -24.98 -7.37 -2.41
CA LEU A 239 -23.79 -6.69 -2.92
C LEU A 239 -22.76 -7.71 -3.44
N ARG A 240 -22.45 -8.76 -2.68
CA ARG A 240 -21.51 -9.81 -3.08
C ARG A 240 -21.95 -10.52 -4.35
N SER A 241 -23.20 -10.96 -4.40
CA SER A 241 -23.78 -11.66 -5.53
C SER A 241 -23.76 -10.79 -6.80
N ARG A 242 -24.24 -9.53 -6.71
CA ARG A 242 -24.30 -8.62 -7.87
C ARG A 242 -22.90 -8.19 -8.34
N LYS A 243 -21.96 -8.02 -7.42
CA LYS A 243 -20.57 -7.65 -7.74
C LYS A 243 -19.71 -8.85 -8.17
N GLN A 244 -20.21 -10.07 -8.05
CA GLN A 244 -19.45 -11.33 -8.27
C GLN A 244 -18.17 -11.36 -7.45
N ARG A 245 -18.31 -11.11 -6.14
CA ARG A 245 -17.21 -11.03 -5.18
C ARG A 245 -17.51 -11.95 -3.98
N ASP A 246 -17.14 -13.22 -4.14
CA ASP A 246 -17.60 -14.26 -3.22
C ASP A 246 -16.86 -14.24 -1.87
N GLU A 247 -15.54 -14.14 -1.85
CA GLU A 247 -14.71 -14.37 -0.66
C GLU A 247 -13.90 -13.15 -0.21
N LYS A 248 -13.42 -12.30 -1.15
CA LYS A 248 -12.57 -11.15 -0.81
C LYS A 248 -13.24 -10.26 0.23
N PRO A 249 -12.55 -9.92 1.35
CA PRO A 249 -13.13 -9.11 2.40
C PRO A 249 -13.59 -7.74 1.91
N LEU A 250 -14.65 -7.23 2.52
CA LEU A 250 -15.18 -5.90 2.31
C LEU A 250 -14.65 -4.97 3.40
N ALA A 251 -14.28 -3.74 3.03
CA ALA A 251 -13.97 -2.70 4.00
C ALA A 251 -15.26 -2.03 4.47
N VAL A 252 -15.23 -1.57 5.72
CA VAL A 252 -16.35 -0.81 6.30
C VAL A 252 -15.92 0.59 6.70
N MET A 253 -16.87 1.53 6.60
CA MET A 253 -16.72 2.88 7.09
C MET A 253 -17.65 3.11 8.29
N VAL A 254 -17.15 3.80 9.31
CA VAL A 254 -17.89 4.18 10.53
C VAL A 254 -17.66 5.65 10.84
N ALA A 255 -18.57 6.26 11.60
CA ALA A 255 -18.54 7.70 11.88
C ALA A 255 -17.28 8.18 12.60
N GLY A 256 -16.74 7.38 13.51
CA GLY A 256 -15.56 7.72 14.32
C GLY A 256 -14.99 6.50 15.05
N LEU A 257 -13.95 6.73 15.85
CA LEU A 257 -13.24 5.67 16.58
C LEU A 257 -14.14 4.88 17.53
N ALA A 258 -15.00 5.58 18.31
CA ALA A 258 -15.93 4.93 19.23
C ALA A 258 -16.89 3.96 18.52
N SER A 259 -17.26 4.26 17.27
CA SER A 259 -18.08 3.36 16.46
C SER A 259 -17.30 2.15 15.95
N ALA A 260 -15.99 2.29 15.65
CA ALA A 260 -15.12 1.18 15.27
C ALA A 260 -14.90 0.19 16.42
N GLU A 261 -14.77 0.70 17.64
CA GLU A 261 -14.54 -0.09 18.86
C GLU A 261 -15.73 -1.01 19.23
N ARG A 262 -16.90 -0.84 18.60
CA ARG A 262 -18.03 -1.77 18.75
C ARG A 262 -17.68 -3.20 18.29
N PHE A 263 -16.83 -3.35 17.27
CA PHE A 263 -16.55 -4.63 16.61
C PHE A 263 -15.06 -4.90 16.34
N ALA A 264 -14.18 -3.95 16.66
CA ALA A 264 -12.74 -4.10 16.48
C ALA A 264 -11.96 -3.60 17.69
N HIS A 265 -10.77 -4.13 17.92
CA HIS A 265 -9.78 -3.58 18.82
C HIS A 265 -9.01 -2.49 18.08
N VAL A 266 -8.80 -1.34 18.71
CA VAL A 266 -8.05 -0.22 18.14
C VAL A 266 -6.89 0.11 19.07
N THR A 267 -5.66 -0.14 18.65
CA THR A 267 -4.43 0.25 19.35
C THR A 267 -4.11 1.72 19.09
N ASP A 268 -3.18 2.31 19.87
CA ASP A 268 -2.79 3.71 19.66
C ASP A 268 -2.14 3.94 18.28
N ASP A 269 -1.34 2.99 17.78
CA ASP A 269 -0.76 3.07 16.44
C ASP A 269 -1.83 3.01 15.33
N GLU A 270 -2.80 2.12 15.47
CA GLU A 270 -3.93 2.03 14.53
C GLU A 270 -4.83 3.26 14.59
N LYS A 271 -4.99 3.89 15.77
CA LYS A 271 -5.68 5.16 15.92
C LYS A 271 -4.98 6.28 15.14
N VAL A 272 -3.64 6.34 15.22
CA VAL A 272 -2.85 7.31 14.42
C VAL A 272 -3.06 7.09 12.93
N LEU A 273 -3.09 5.84 12.47
CA LEU A 273 -3.35 5.51 11.06
C LEU A 273 -4.78 5.91 10.63
N LEU A 274 -5.78 5.59 11.43
CA LEU A 274 -7.20 5.91 11.14
C LEU A 274 -7.47 7.41 11.08
N THR A 275 -6.83 8.20 11.95
CA THR A 275 -7.09 9.65 12.09
C THR A 275 -6.05 10.54 11.40
N GLY A 276 -5.01 9.95 10.80
CA GLY A 276 -4.00 10.66 10.03
C GLY A 276 -4.54 11.23 8.71
N PRO A 277 -3.81 12.15 8.04
CA PRO A 277 -4.30 12.85 6.84
C PRO A 277 -4.72 11.92 5.68
N ALA A 278 -4.14 10.74 5.61
CA ALA A 278 -4.44 9.76 4.55
C ALA A 278 -5.79 9.05 4.76
N HIS A 279 -6.27 8.87 6.01
CA HIS A 279 -7.49 8.10 6.34
C HIS A 279 -7.59 6.81 5.50
N PRO A 280 -6.60 5.89 5.57
CA PRO A 280 -6.62 4.66 4.80
C PRO A 280 -7.62 3.65 5.36
N ILE A 281 -7.82 2.54 4.66
CA ILE A 281 -8.40 1.34 5.25
C ILE A 281 -7.35 0.73 6.18
N VAL A 282 -7.65 0.64 7.48
CA VAL A 282 -6.78 0.01 8.48
C VAL A 282 -7.31 -1.37 8.81
N LEU A 283 -6.46 -2.39 8.74
CA LEU A 283 -6.81 -3.76 9.12
C LEU A 283 -6.71 -3.89 10.64
N LEU A 284 -7.86 -4.01 11.30
CA LEU A 284 -8.00 -4.09 12.75
C LEU A 284 -8.36 -5.50 13.20
N LYS A 285 -7.88 -5.93 14.37
CA LYS A 285 -8.29 -7.19 15.00
C LYS A 285 -9.76 -7.12 15.39
N ARG A 286 -10.57 -8.11 14.96
CA ARG A 286 -12.01 -8.20 15.29
C ARG A 286 -12.20 -8.47 16.78
N ARG A 287 -13.29 -7.93 17.33
CA ARG A 287 -13.82 -8.31 18.62
C ARG A 287 -14.81 -9.46 18.45
N THR A 288 -14.89 -10.30 19.44
CA THR A 288 -15.87 -11.40 19.54
C THR A 288 -16.66 -11.25 20.83
N GLY A 289 -17.90 -11.72 20.85
CA GLY A 289 -18.77 -11.68 22.04
C GLY A 289 -20.24 -11.43 21.70
N GLU A 290 -21.12 -11.63 22.67
CA GLU A 290 -22.58 -11.59 22.48
C GLU A 290 -23.13 -10.22 22.06
N ASN A 291 -22.45 -9.12 22.43
CA ASN A 291 -22.88 -7.74 22.11
C ASN A 291 -22.10 -7.11 20.96
N VAL A 292 -21.33 -7.91 20.22
CA VAL A 292 -20.53 -7.43 19.09
C VAL A 292 -21.33 -7.60 17.80
N PRO A 293 -21.48 -6.56 16.95
CA PRO A 293 -22.10 -6.70 15.64
C PRO A 293 -21.47 -7.82 14.82
N ALA A 294 -22.26 -8.73 14.32
CA ALA A 294 -21.75 -9.91 13.62
C ALA A 294 -21.07 -9.56 12.29
N LEU A 295 -21.53 -8.49 11.58
CA LEU A 295 -21.09 -8.08 10.26
C LEU A 295 -20.94 -9.27 9.30
N ALA A 296 -21.99 -10.09 9.25
CA ALA A 296 -22.01 -11.31 8.46
C ALA A 296 -21.80 -11.01 6.97
N GLY A 297 -20.96 -11.79 6.33
CA GLY A 297 -20.60 -11.60 4.94
C GLY A 297 -19.56 -10.50 4.69
N VAL A 298 -19.10 -9.74 5.68
CA VAL A 298 -18.10 -8.68 5.49
C VAL A 298 -16.69 -9.25 5.43
N ALA A 299 -16.29 -10.06 6.40
CA ALA A 299 -14.96 -10.66 6.48
C ALA A 299 -15.04 -12.01 7.21
N ASP A 300 -15.87 -12.90 6.69
CA ASP A 300 -16.15 -14.19 7.34
C ASP A 300 -14.91 -15.09 7.38
N GLY A 301 -14.69 -15.70 8.54
CA GLY A 301 -13.53 -16.57 8.77
C GLY A 301 -12.20 -15.85 8.94
N LEU A 302 -12.17 -14.51 8.83
CA LEU A 302 -10.96 -13.70 9.01
C LEU A 302 -10.92 -13.07 10.40
N GLU A 303 -9.73 -12.92 10.95
CA GLU A 303 -9.48 -12.29 12.25
C GLU A 303 -9.34 -10.76 12.15
N ALA A 304 -9.05 -10.24 10.97
CA ALA A 304 -8.96 -8.81 10.71
C ALA A 304 -10.15 -8.31 9.88
N ILE A 305 -10.55 -7.07 10.16
CA ILE A 305 -11.55 -6.33 9.38
C ILE A 305 -10.95 -5.00 8.92
N GLY A 306 -11.16 -4.64 7.66
CA GLY A 306 -10.74 -3.35 7.12
C GLY A 306 -11.72 -2.25 7.53
N VAL A 307 -11.23 -1.25 8.28
CA VAL A 307 -12.02 -0.12 8.78
C VAL A 307 -11.45 1.18 8.25
N MET A 308 -12.30 2.10 7.83
CA MET A 308 -11.93 3.46 7.49
C MET A 308 -12.87 4.48 8.13
N LEU A 309 -12.40 5.72 8.28
CA LEU A 309 -13.20 6.86 8.73
C LEU A 309 -13.62 7.74 7.54
N PRO A 310 -14.64 8.62 7.68
CA PRO A 310 -15.06 9.55 6.65
C PRO A 310 -13.93 10.49 6.26
N TYR A 311 -13.41 10.38 5.04
CA TYR A 311 -12.30 11.22 4.57
C TYR A 311 -12.75 12.34 3.61
N THR A 312 -14.03 12.37 3.23
CA THR A 312 -14.61 13.48 2.47
C THR A 312 -15.73 14.16 3.25
N PRO A 313 -16.01 15.45 2.99
CA PRO A 313 -17.21 16.08 3.55
C PRO A 313 -18.49 15.32 3.21
N LEU A 314 -18.58 14.70 2.02
CA LEU A 314 -19.74 13.89 1.63
C LEU A 314 -19.93 12.68 2.55
N HIS A 315 -18.86 11.93 2.83
CA HIS A 315 -18.94 10.79 3.76
C HIS A 315 -19.37 11.25 5.16
N ALA A 316 -18.76 12.33 5.64
CA ALA A 316 -19.12 12.90 6.94
C ALA A 316 -20.60 13.34 7.00
N LEU A 317 -21.12 13.95 5.93
CA LEU A 317 -22.53 14.35 5.83
C LEU A 317 -23.51 13.17 5.74
N ILE A 318 -23.11 12.05 5.15
CA ILE A 318 -23.91 10.82 5.16
C ILE A 318 -24.09 10.34 6.62
N PHE A 319 -22.99 10.20 7.37
CA PHE A 319 -23.09 9.82 8.81
C PHE A 319 -23.78 10.87 9.67
N HIS A 320 -23.56 12.16 9.39
CA HIS A 320 -24.26 13.26 10.04
C HIS A 320 -25.79 13.16 9.87
N SER A 321 -26.24 12.80 8.66
CA SER A 321 -27.67 12.61 8.40
C SER A 321 -28.22 11.37 9.12
N PHE A 322 -27.44 10.28 9.24
CA PHE A 322 -27.82 9.14 10.08
C PHE A 322 -27.91 9.51 11.57
N ALA A 323 -27.05 10.44 12.04
CA ALA A 323 -27.07 10.93 13.41
C ALA A 323 -28.23 11.91 13.72
N GLY A 324 -29.07 12.25 12.73
CA GLY A 324 -30.16 13.19 12.88
C GLY A 324 -29.74 14.67 12.75
N GLU A 325 -28.61 14.92 12.14
CA GLU A 325 -28.07 16.24 11.78
C GLU A 325 -27.82 17.16 13.02
N PRO A 326 -27.11 16.68 14.06
CA PRO A 326 -26.79 17.49 15.24
C PRO A 326 -25.85 18.64 14.90
N GLU A 327 -25.95 19.76 15.61
CA GLU A 327 -25.05 20.90 15.44
C GLU A 327 -23.62 20.57 15.89
N GLY A 328 -22.62 21.02 15.11
CA GLY A 328 -21.21 20.81 15.38
C GLY A 328 -20.77 19.36 15.18
N ARG A 329 -19.54 19.02 15.56
CA ARG A 329 -18.92 17.71 15.28
C ARG A 329 -18.78 16.77 16.50
N ALA A 330 -19.25 17.19 17.68
CA ALA A 330 -19.10 16.39 18.92
C ALA A 330 -19.68 14.98 18.80
N TRP A 331 -20.76 14.80 18.05
CA TRP A 331 -21.40 13.51 17.76
C TRP A 331 -20.47 12.47 17.10
N MET A 332 -19.40 12.89 16.43
CA MET A 332 -18.42 11.96 15.81
C MET A 332 -17.58 11.22 16.85
N ASN A 333 -17.54 11.73 18.10
CA ASN A 333 -16.86 11.07 19.21
C ASN A 333 -17.76 10.06 19.93
N ASP A 334 -19.05 10.07 19.65
CA ASP A 334 -20.02 9.16 20.23
C ASP A 334 -20.18 7.90 19.38
N VAL A 335 -20.72 6.86 19.98
CA VAL A 335 -21.07 5.64 19.26
C VAL A 335 -22.29 5.90 18.39
N LEU A 336 -22.10 5.88 17.07
CA LEU A 336 -23.19 5.82 16.10
C LEU A 336 -23.36 4.36 15.64
N PRO A 337 -24.52 3.72 15.85
CA PRO A 337 -24.75 2.33 15.50
C PRO A 337 -25.07 2.16 14.00
N VAL A 338 -24.17 2.68 13.17
CA VAL A 338 -24.24 2.59 11.69
C VAL A 338 -22.87 2.19 11.19
N THR A 339 -22.81 1.10 10.45
CA THR A 339 -21.61 0.60 9.80
C THR A 339 -21.92 0.41 8.31
N LEU A 340 -21.22 1.12 7.44
CA LEU A 340 -21.44 1.00 6.00
C LEU A 340 -20.34 0.18 5.36
N VAL A 341 -20.68 -0.82 4.54
CA VAL A 341 -19.73 -1.33 3.57
C VAL A 341 -19.34 -0.18 2.64
N MET A 342 -18.02 -0.02 2.41
CA MET A 342 -17.49 0.91 1.42
C MET A 342 -16.46 0.17 0.59
N THR A 343 -16.85 -0.33 -0.57
CA THR A 343 -15.96 -1.06 -1.47
C THR A 343 -15.83 -0.32 -2.80
N SER A 344 -14.70 -0.49 -3.48
CA SER A 344 -14.47 0.10 -4.80
C SER A 344 -15.59 -0.24 -5.79
N ALA A 345 -16.07 0.73 -6.54
CA ALA A 345 -17.15 0.53 -7.52
C ALA A 345 -16.55 0.13 -8.87
N ASN A 346 -16.28 -1.15 -9.01
CA ASN A 346 -15.85 -1.80 -10.25
C ASN A 346 -16.37 -3.23 -10.28
N MET A 347 -16.54 -3.78 -11.45
CA MET A 347 -16.66 -5.24 -11.60
C MET A 347 -15.30 -5.89 -11.34
N SER A 348 -15.31 -7.15 -10.91
CA SER A 348 -14.08 -7.87 -10.58
C SER A 348 -13.03 -7.78 -11.71
N GLY A 349 -11.80 -7.39 -11.35
CA GLY A 349 -10.67 -7.26 -12.29
C GLY A 349 -10.65 -5.99 -13.16
N LEU A 350 -11.70 -5.18 -13.21
CA LEU A 350 -11.73 -3.93 -13.97
C LEU A 350 -11.23 -2.74 -13.15
N PRO A 351 -10.75 -1.67 -13.80
CA PRO A 351 -10.44 -0.41 -13.15
C PRO A 351 -11.65 0.21 -12.44
N LEU A 352 -11.36 1.05 -11.45
CA LEU A 352 -12.35 1.84 -10.72
C LEU A 352 -13.11 2.78 -11.66
N CYS A 353 -14.45 2.81 -11.56
CA CYS A 353 -15.27 3.78 -12.29
C CYS A 353 -15.01 5.21 -11.80
N THR A 354 -14.85 6.16 -12.73
CA THR A 354 -14.61 7.58 -12.43
C THR A 354 -15.60 8.51 -13.10
N GLU A 355 -16.14 8.12 -14.26
CA GLU A 355 -17.11 8.88 -15.05
C GLU A 355 -18.54 8.50 -14.63
N ASN A 356 -19.47 9.47 -14.67
CA ASN A 356 -20.85 9.24 -14.28
C ASN A 356 -21.55 8.27 -15.22
N GLU A 357 -21.38 8.46 -16.52
CA GLU A 357 -21.95 7.63 -17.59
C GLU A 357 -21.41 6.19 -17.52
N GLU A 358 -20.10 6.04 -17.30
CA GLU A 358 -19.45 4.74 -17.11
C GLU A 358 -20.03 3.99 -15.90
N ALA A 359 -20.24 4.70 -14.78
CA ALA A 359 -20.81 4.12 -13.58
C ALA A 359 -22.24 3.64 -13.79
N LEU A 360 -23.09 4.45 -14.47
CA LEU A 360 -24.46 4.07 -14.81
C LEU A 360 -24.50 2.87 -15.77
N GLU A 361 -23.60 2.81 -16.76
CA GLU A 361 -23.53 1.70 -17.71
C GLU A 361 -23.06 0.40 -17.03
N ARG A 362 -21.94 0.45 -16.30
CA ARG A 362 -21.28 -0.76 -15.76
C ARG A 362 -21.88 -1.28 -14.47
N LEU A 363 -22.48 -0.41 -13.65
CA LEU A 363 -22.95 -0.76 -12.31
C LEU A 363 -24.48 -0.75 -12.17
N SER A 364 -25.24 -0.54 -13.24
CA SER A 364 -26.72 -0.55 -13.25
C SER A 364 -27.33 -1.86 -12.71
N GLY A 365 -26.62 -2.98 -12.89
CA GLY A 365 -27.02 -4.28 -12.31
C GLY A 365 -26.57 -4.51 -10.88
N VAL A 366 -25.73 -3.60 -10.30
CA VAL A 366 -25.14 -3.74 -8.97
C VAL A 366 -25.76 -2.77 -7.97
N ALA A 367 -25.79 -1.48 -8.29
CA ALA A 367 -26.33 -0.44 -7.43
C ALA A 367 -27.82 -0.15 -7.72
N ASP A 368 -28.57 0.11 -6.66
CA ASP A 368 -29.97 0.50 -6.73
C ASP A 368 -30.17 2.00 -6.96
N LEU A 369 -29.17 2.81 -6.57
CA LEU A 369 -29.11 4.27 -6.76
C LEU A 369 -27.67 4.73 -6.97
N PHE A 370 -27.53 5.91 -7.59
CA PHE A 370 -26.23 6.53 -7.89
C PHE A 370 -26.20 7.96 -7.37
N LEU A 371 -25.32 8.23 -6.42
CA LEU A 371 -25.03 9.57 -5.91
C LEU A 371 -23.88 10.16 -6.71
N LEU A 372 -24.24 10.92 -7.73
CA LEU A 372 -23.35 11.49 -8.73
C LEU A 372 -22.87 12.90 -8.33
N SER A 373 -21.74 13.32 -8.88
CA SER A 373 -21.30 14.70 -8.83
C SER A 373 -20.79 15.15 -10.20
N ASN A 374 -20.87 16.45 -10.47
CA ASN A 374 -20.38 17.05 -11.70
C ASN A 374 -18.93 17.52 -11.64
N ARG A 375 -18.13 17.07 -10.63
CA ARG A 375 -16.69 17.25 -10.57
C ARG A 375 -16.01 16.03 -11.17
N ASP A 376 -15.11 16.26 -12.14
CA ASP A 376 -14.33 15.19 -12.75
C ASP A 376 -13.32 14.59 -11.76
N ILE A 377 -13.04 13.30 -11.93
CA ILE A 377 -11.91 12.59 -11.33
C ILE A 377 -10.87 12.43 -12.45
N VAL A 378 -9.73 13.10 -12.33
CA VAL A 378 -8.67 13.08 -13.35
C VAL A 378 -7.85 11.81 -13.26
N THR A 379 -7.46 11.46 -12.03
CA THR A 379 -6.67 10.25 -11.77
C THR A 379 -7.47 9.29 -10.90
N PRO A 380 -7.80 8.09 -11.41
CA PRO A 380 -8.39 7.02 -10.59
C PRO A 380 -7.45 6.66 -9.44
N CYS A 381 -7.95 6.61 -8.22
CA CYS A 381 -7.12 6.31 -7.06
C CYS A 381 -7.94 5.52 -6.02
N ASP A 382 -7.69 4.21 -5.92
CA ASP A 382 -8.35 3.33 -4.94
C ASP A 382 -7.84 3.62 -3.52
N ASP A 383 -8.57 3.18 -2.51
CA ASP A 383 -8.18 3.38 -1.12
C ASP A 383 -6.92 2.57 -0.75
N SER A 384 -6.01 3.17 -0.01
CA SER A 384 -4.89 2.46 0.59
C SER A 384 -5.36 1.50 1.67
N VAL A 385 -4.65 0.38 1.80
CA VAL A 385 -4.90 -0.63 2.84
C VAL A 385 -3.61 -0.82 3.63
N VAL A 386 -3.69 -0.59 4.93
CA VAL A 386 -2.54 -0.64 5.83
C VAL A 386 -2.87 -1.40 7.12
N ARG A 387 -1.83 -1.74 7.86
CA ARG A 387 -1.91 -2.18 9.26
C ARG A 387 -0.78 -1.57 10.08
N ALA A 388 -0.91 -1.57 11.41
CA ALA A 388 0.24 -1.33 12.28
C ALA A 388 1.22 -2.50 12.13
N GLY A 389 2.44 -2.20 11.73
CA GLY A 389 3.52 -3.17 11.49
C GLY A 389 4.60 -3.13 12.56
N VAL A 390 5.64 -3.95 12.39
CA VAL A 390 6.78 -4.04 13.32
C VAL A 390 7.57 -2.73 13.40
N GLU A 391 7.73 -2.07 12.25
CA GLU A 391 8.52 -0.84 12.12
C GLU A 391 7.63 0.34 11.65
N GLY A 392 6.40 0.45 12.18
CA GLY A 392 5.45 1.50 11.80
C GLY A 392 4.35 1.01 10.85
N THR A 393 4.10 1.71 9.76
CA THR A 393 3.03 1.36 8.82
C THR A 393 3.42 0.22 7.89
N SER A 394 2.66 -0.88 7.89
CA SER A 394 2.80 -1.94 6.90
C SER A 394 1.73 -1.78 5.81
N PHE A 395 2.16 -1.69 4.55
CA PHE A 395 1.27 -1.51 3.41
C PHE A 395 0.86 -2.84 2.78
N VAL A 396 -0.45 -3.06 2.66
CA VAL A 396 -1.03 -4.10 1.79
C VAL A 396 -1.31 -3.52 0.41
N ARG A 397 -1.73 -2.26 0.36
CA ARG A 397 -1.93 -1.46 -0.85
C ARG A 397 -1.55 -0.01 -0.57
N ARG A 398 -0.73 0.59 -1.44
CA ARG A 398 -0.39 2.01 -1.41
C ARG A 398 -1.07 2.74 -2.57
N SER A 399 -1.96 3.68 -2.28
CA SER A 399 -2.75 4.43 -3.27
C SER A 399 -3.23 5.75 -2.68
N ARG A 400 -4.53 6.04 -2.58
CA ARG A 400 -5.07 7.31 -2.06
C ARG A 400 -4.49 7.64 -0.67
N GLY A 401 -4.15 8.92 -0.50
CA GLY A 401 -3.55 9.45 0.74
C GLY A 401 -2.02 9.27 0.82
N TYR A 402 -1.43 8.50 -0.11
CA TYR A 402 0.01 8.30 -0.19
C TYR A 402 0.57 8.54 -1.60
N ALA A 403 -0.12 8.09 -2.66
CA ALA A 403 0.27 8.42 -4.02
C ALA A 403 -0.21 9.85 -4.37
N PRO A 404 0.60 10.62 -5.10
CA PRO A 404 1.85 10.34 -5.77
C PRO A 404 3.10 10.78 -4.97
N GLU A 405 2.98 10.96 -3.64
CA GLU A 405 4.12 11.43 -2.85
C GLU A 405 5.32 10.50 -2.99
N ALA A 406 6.50 11.10 -3.17
CA ALA A 406 7.73 10.34 -3.29
C ALA A 406 8.08 9.63 -1.98
N VAL A 407 8.48 8.38 -2.09
CA VAL A 407 9.19 7.68 -1.02
C VAL A 407 10.63 8.20 -1.03
N MET A 408 11.05 8.83 0.07
CA MET A 408 12.39 9.37 0.23
C MET A 408 13.35 8.26 0.64
N LEU A 409 14.26 7.88 -0.24
CA LEU A 409 15.26 6.86 0.02
C LEU A 409 16.46 7.44 0.78
N PRO A 410 17.16 6.65 1.61
CA PRO A 410 18.38 7.07 2.27
C PRO A 410 19.48 7.47 1.27
N GLU A 411 20.45 8.28 1.71
CA GLU A 411 21.65 8.54 0.92
C GLU A 411 22.44 7.25 0.78
N SER A 412 22.65 6.83 -0.47
CA SER A 412 23.59 5.75 -0.74
C SER A 412 24.95 6.34 -1.07
N ALA A 413 26.03 5.76 -0.54
CA ALA A 413 27.38 6.22 -0.78
C ALA A 413 27.71 6.28 -2.29
N GLY A 414 28.14 7.46 -2.78
CA GLY A 414 28.53 7.70 -4.16
C GLY A 414 27.95 9.00 -4.69
N ALA A 415 28.79 10.02 -4.86
CA ALA A 415 28.40 11.38 -5.24
C ALA A 415 28.06 11.58 -6.74
N ALA A 416 28.02 10.52 -7.55
CA ALA A 416 27.69 10.65 -8.97
C ALA A 416 26.20 10.76 -9.19
N LYS A 417 25.75 11.66 -10.08
CA LYS A 417 24.35 11.72 -10.54
C LYS A 417 23.93 10.34 -11.03
N LYS A 418 22.88 9.79 -10.42
CA LYS A 418 22.34 8.49 -10.80
C LYS A 418 21.33 8.65 -11.94
N PRO A 419 21.28 7.70 -12.92
CA PRO A 419 20.30 7.76 -13.98
C PRO A 419 18.88 7.69 -13.42
N VAL A 420 17.94 8.38 -14.07
CA VAL A 420 16.51 8.26 -13.78
C VAL A 420 16.02 6.92 -14.31
N ALA A 421 15.43 6.10 -13.44
CA ALA A 421 14.86 4.81 -13.84
C ALA A 421 13.34 4.84 -13.83
N LEU A 422 12.73 4.11 -14.78
CA LEU A 422 11.30 3.83 -14.82
C LEU A 422 11.08 2.32 -14.78
N ALA A 423 10.29 1.82 -13.82
CA ALA A 423 9.85 0.44 -13.77
C ALA A 423 8.35 0.34 -14.02
N PHE A 424 7.95 -0.66 -14.83
CA PHE A 424 6.54 -0.89 -15.17
C PHE A 424 5.83 -1.88 -14.22
N GLY A 425 6.59 -2.53 -13.33
CA GLY A 425 6.07 -3.40 -12.29
C GLY A 425 5.49 -4.73 -12.77
N PRO A 426 4.91 -5.52 -11.83
CA PRO A 426 4.46 -6.88 -12.07
C PRO A 426 3.11 -6.96 -12.79
N TYR A 427 2.63 -8.19 -12.99
CA TYR A 427 1.31 -8.47 -13.56
C TYR A 427 0.17 -8.26 -12.56
N LEU A 428 0.34 -8.72 -11.31
CA LEU A 428 -0.67 -8.60 -10.25
C LEU A 428 -0.40 -7.36 -9.38
N LYS A 429 -1.45 -6.75 -8.84
CA LYS A 429 -1.35 -5.59 -7.92
C LYS A 429 -0.40 -4.49 -8.43
N ASN A 430 -0.37 -4.32 -9.75
CA ASN A 430 0.59 -3.48 -10.46
C ASN A 430 0.65 -2.04 -9.94
N THR A 431 1.87 -1.52 -9.91
CA THR A 431 2.26 -0.11 -9.80
C THR A 431 3.44 0.11 -10.73
N ALA A 432 3.62 1.33 -11.26
CA ALA A 432 4.88 1.74 -11.87
C ALA A 432 5.66 2.65 -10.92
N CYS A 433 6.99 2.70 -11.08
CA CYS A 433 7.87 3.51 -10.24
C CYS A 433 8.87 4.29 -11.07
N PHE A 434 8.92 5.60 -10.85
CA PHE A 434 10.03 6.45 -11.31
C PHE A 434 10.99 6.67 -10.14
N LEU A 435 12.27 6.47 -10.39
CA LEU A 435 13.32 6.65 -9.40
C LEU A 435 14.29 7.74 -9.86
N ARG A 436 14.23 8.91 -9.21
CA ARG A 436 15.07 10.09 -9.49
C ARG A 436 15.85 10.45 -8.23
N ASP A 437 17.15 10.45 -8.31
CA ASP A 437 18.04 10.70 -7.17
C ASP A 437 17.66 9.84 -5.94
N ARG A 438 17.07 10.43 -4.92
CA ARG A 438 16.55 9.78 -3.70
C ARG A 438 15.02 9.66 -3.69
N GLU A 439 14.34 10.14 -4.71
CA GLU A 439 12.90 10.20 -4.78
C GLU A 439 12.36 9.03 -5.60
N ALA A 440 11.57 8.17 -4.98
CA ALA A 440 10.84 7.11 -5.66
C ALA A 440 9.35 7.49 -5.78
N PHE A 441 8.92 7.80 -6.99
CA PHE A 441 7.53 8.16 -7.30
C PHE A 441 6.79 6.92 -7.79
N LEU A 442 5.97 6.33 -6.92
CA LEU A 442 5.10 5.22 -7.31
C LEU A 442 3.75 5.75 -7.78
N THR A 443 3.21 5.15 -8.83
CA THR A 443 1.83 5.41 -9.25
C THR A 443 0.86 4.97 -8.14
N GLN A 444 -0.39 5.41 -8.23
CA GLN A 444 -1.46 4.75 -7.51
C GLN A 444 -1.55 3.26 -7.91
N HIS A 445 -2.18 2.46 -7.06
CA HIS A 445 -2.45 1.06 -7.37
C HIS A 445 -3.28 0.94 -8.67
N VAL A 446 -2.73 0.26 -9.67
CA VAL A 446 -3.36 0.03 -10.97
C VAL A 446 -4.22 -1.24 -10.93
N GLY A 447 -3.75 -2.29 -10.28
CA GLY A 447 -4.44 -3.57 -10.16
C GLY A 447 -3.84 -4.66 -11.04
N SER A 448 -4.61 -5.71 -11.32
CA SER A 448 -4.15 -6.84 -12.14
C SER A 448 -4.29 -6.52 -13.63
N LEU A 449 -3.21 -6.72 -14.39
CA LEU A 449 -3.15 -6.42 -15.84
C LEU A 449 -3.81 -7.49 -16.72
N SER A 450 -4.87 -8.13 -16.20
CA SER A 450 -5.57 -9.24 -16.87
C SER A 450 -6.50 -8.80 -18.02
N ASN A 451 -6.67 -7.49 -18.19
CA ASN A 451 -7.58 -6.94 -19.18
C ASN A 451 -7.05 -5.63 -19.78
N ARG A 452 -7.52 -5.31 -20.96
CA ARG A 452 -7.08 -4.13 -21.71
C ARG A 452 -7.31 -2.80 -20.96
N PRO A 453 -8.46 -2.52 -20.32
CA PRO A 453 -8.65 -1.26 -19.56
C PRO A 453 -7.63 -1.03 -18.46
N THR A 454 -7.18 -2.07 -17.76
CA THR A 454 -6.16 -1.95 -16.71
C THR A 454 -4.77 -1.69 -17.30
N VAL A 455 -4.43 -2.32 -18.44
CA VAL A 455 -3.19 -2.04 -19.18
C VAL A 455 -3.15 -0.59 -19.70
N GLU A 456 -4.26 -0.11 -20.24
CA GLU A 456 -4.41 1.29 -20.68
C GLU A 456 -4.31 2.27 -19.49
N LEU A 457 -4.83 1.89 -18.31
CA LEU A 457 -4.67 2.68 -17.10
C LEU A 457 -3.21 2.78 -16.68
N LEU A 458 -2.44 1.69 -16.74
CA LEU A 458 -0.99 1.71 -16.46
C LEU A 458 -0.28 2.69 -17.39
N SER A 459 -0.48 2.57 -18.69
CA SER A 459 0.14 3.45 -19.69
C SER A 459 -0.20 4.93 -19.46
N ARG A 460 -1.49 5.25 -19.18
CA ARG A 460 -1.92 6.61 -18.86
C ARG A 460 -1.30 7.12 -17.55
N SER A 461 -1.20 6.27 -16.52
CA SER A 461 -0.61 6.64 -15.22
C SER A 461 0.88 6.97 -15.36
N VAL A 462 1.63 6.16 -16.12
CA VAL A 462 3.06 6.41 -16.44
C VAL A 462 3.21 7.73 -17.18
N SER A 463 2.42 7.95 -18.24
CA SER A 463 2.47 9.18 -19.03
C SER A 463 2.11 10.42 -18.21
N HIS A 464 1.07 10.31 -17.37
CA HIS A 464 0.62 11.40 -16.51
C HIS A 464 1.68 11.76 -15.45
N MET A 465 2.28 10.78 -14.77
CA MET A 465 3.32 11.04 -13.78
C MET A 465 4.60 11.57 -14.42
N SER A 466 5.01 11.04 -15.59
CA SER A 466 6.15 11.57 -16.33
C SER A 466 5.96 13.05 -16.66
N ALA A 467 4.79 13.43 -17.14
CA ALA A 467 4.46 14.83 -17.44
C ALA A 467 4.32 15.69 -16.17
N LEU A 468 3.71 15.14 -15.10
CA LEU A 468 3.45 15.85 -13.85
C LEU A 468 4.73 16.22 -13.10
N PHE A 469 5.74 15.34 -13.07
CA PHE A 469 6.99 15.54 -12.36
C PHE A 469 8.19 15.82 -13.27
N GLU A 470 7.96 16.05 -14.56
CA GLU A 470 9.00 16.28 -15.58
C GLU A 470 10.09 15.19 -15.56
N LEU A 471 9.65 13.93 -15.45
CA LEU A 471 10.56 12.79 -15.36
C LEU A 471 10.96 12.30 -16.74
N SER A 472 12.27 12.22 -16.98
CA SER A 472 12.84 11.72 -18.23
C SER A 472 13.71 10.49 -17.92
N PRO A 473 13.19 9.27 -18.03
CA PRO A 473 13.95 8.07 -17.76
C PRO A 473 15.16 7.90 -18.69
N GLU A 474 16.24 7.40 -18.14
CA GLU A 474 17.48 7.03 -18.82
C GLU A 474 17.64 5.50 -18.89
N VAL A 475 16.83 4.76 -18.11
CA VAL A 475 16.73 3.30 -18.12
C VAL A 475 15.30 2.88 -17.79
N VAL A 476 14.84 1.84 -18.44
CA VAL A 476 13.56 1.15 -18.13
C VAL A 476 13.85 -0.17 -17.43
N ALA A 477 13.03 -0.51 -16.46
CA ALA A 477 13.01 -1.83 -15.82
C ALA A 477 11.66 -2.51 -16.05
N CYS A 478 11.65 -3.83 -16.08
CA CYS A 478 10.46 -4.66 -16.14
C CYS A 478 10.69 -6.00 -15.43
N ASP A 479 9.61 -6.71 -15.13
CA ASP A 479 9.70 -8.10 -14.71
C ASP A 479 10.34 -8.96 -15.83
N ALA A 480 11.13 -9.93 -15.44
CA ALA A 480 11.78 -10.86 -16.40
C ALA A 480 10.79 -11.80 -17.11
N HIS A 481 9.51 -11.81 -16.72
CA HIS A 481 8.48 -12.60 -17.38
C HIS A 481 8.11 -12.00 -18.75
N PRO A 482 8.37 -12.70 -19.88
CA PRO A 482 8.27 -12.11 -21.22
C PRO A 482 6.83 -11.82 -21.66
N ASP A 483 5.85 -12.51 -21.09
CA ASP A 483 4.44 -12.42 -21.52
C ASP A 483 3.64 -11.39 -20.72
N PHE A 484 4.19 -10.76 -19.69
CA PHE A 484 3.46 -9.76 -18.93
C PHE A 484 3.17 -8.51 -19.78
N PRO A 485 1.95 -7.97 -19.74
CA PRO A 485 1.61 -6.72 -20.42
C PRO A 485 2.52 -5.55 -20.00
N SER A 486 2.92 -5.50 -18.71
CA SER A 486 3.89 -4.51 -18.20
C SER A 486 5.25 -4.62 -18.87
N THR A 487 5.77 -5.85 -19.08
CA THR A 487 7.02 -6.09 -19.78
C THR A 487 6.96 -5.60 -21.23
N ARG A 488 5.84 -5.87 -21.93
CA ARG A 488 5.65 -5.37 -23.30
C ARG A 488 5.62 -3.84 -23.36
N LEU A 489 4.86 -3.20 -22.47
CA LEU A 489 4.83 -1.74 -22.38
C LEU A 489 6.21 -1.15 -22.07
N ALA A 490 7.00 -1.80 -21.20
CA ALA A 490 8.35 -1.38 -20.87
C ALA A 490 9.29 -1.42 -22.09
N LEU A 491 9.25 -2.50 -22.86
CA LEU A 491 10.02 -2.67 -24.09
C LEU A 491 9.61 -1.64 -25.15
N GLU A 492 8.31 -1.47 -25.38
CA GLU A 492 7.77 -0.45 -26.30
C GLU A 492 8.21 0.96 -25.90
N TYR A 493 8.17 1.28 -24.60
CA TYR A 493 8.62 2.57 -24.08
C TYR A 493 10.13 2.77 -24.30
N ALA A 494 10.93 1.76 -24.01
CA ALA A 494 12.39 1.80 -24.19
C ALA A 494 12.76 2.01 -25.65
N ASP A 495 12.15 1.27 -26.57
CA ASP A 495 12.36 1.40 -28.02
C ASP A 495 11.97 2.80 -28.53
N LEU A 496 10.81 3.30 -28.10
CA LEU A 496 10.32 4.63 -28.49
C LEU A 496 11.28 5.77 -28.08
N HIS A 497 11.93 5.64 -26.94
CA HIS A 497 12.81 6.66 -26.38
C HIS A 497 14.29 6.39 -26.62
N GLY A 498 14.66 5.25 -27.20
CA GLY A 498 16.04 4.86 -27.49
C GLY A 498 16.89 4.67 -26.23
N ILE A 499 16.30 4.16 -25.15
CA ILE A 499 16.96 3.91 -23.85
C ILE A 499 16.98 2.42 -23.53
N PRO A 500 17.94 1.93 -22.71
CA PRO A 500 18.03 0.53 -22.38
C PRO A 500 16.84 0.06 -21.53
N CYS A 501 16.38 -1.18 -21.75
CA CYS A 501 15.46 -1.89 -20.87
C CYS A 501 16.21 -3.04 -20.17
N ILE A 502 16.19 -3.07 -18.85
CA ILE A 502 16.86 -4.06 -18.01
C ILE A 502 15.80 -4.92 -17.32
N PRO A 503 15.58 -6.17 -17.75
CA PRO A 503 14.69 -7.09 -17.02
C PRO A 503 15.28 -7.44 -15.66
N VAL A 504 14.43 -7.42 -14.63
CA VAL A 504 14.79 -7.79 -13.26
C VAL A 504 13.96 -9.00 -12.85
N HIS A 505 14.64 -10.00 -12.32
CA HIS A 505 13.97 -11.22 -11.86
C HIS A 505 13.00 -10.92 -10.70
N HIS A 506 11.78 -11.47 -10.77
CA HIS A 506 10.68 -11.19 -9.87
C HIS A 506 11.08 -11.22 -8.38
N HIS A 507 11.66 -12.32 -7.91
CA HIS A 507 12.05 -12.47 -6.50
C HIS A 507 13.26 -11.59 -6.11
N ALA A 508 14.16 -11.30 -7.05
CA ALA A 508 15.23 -10.34 -6.82
C ALA A 508 14.68 -8.91 -6.71
N ALA A 509 13.65 -8.57 -7.50
CA ALA A 509 12.95 -7.29 -7.37
C ALA A 509 12.29 -7.13 -5.99
N HIS A 510 11.70 -8.19 -5.45
CA HIS A 510 11.21 -8.19 -4.07
C HIS A 510 12.32 -7.81 -3.05
N VAL A 511 13.50 -8.42 -3.14
CA VAL A 511 14.66 -8.06 -2.30
C VAL A 511 15.09 -6.62 -2.54
N GLY A 512 15.01 -6.15 -3.79
CA GLY A 512 15.32 -4.79 -4.22
C GLY A 512 14.48 -3.71 -3.55
N VAL A 513 13.26 -4.03 -3.13
CA VAL A 513 12.40 -3.11 -2.36
C VAL A 513 13.07 -2.72 -1.05
N VAL A 514 13.50 -3.72 -0.28
CA VAL A 514 14.18 -3.50 1.01
C VAL A 514 15.53 -2.84 0.79
N ALA A 515 16.28 -3.26 -0.25
CA ALA A 515 17.56 -2.64 -0.60
C ALA A 515 17.40 -1.15 -0.89
N ALA A 516 16.36 -0.75 -1.63
CA ALA A 516 16.06 0.64 -1.94
C ALA A 516 15.72 1.45 -0.68
N GLU A 517 14.78 0.97 0.11
CA GLU A 517 14.30 1.70 1.30
C GLU A 517 15.33 1.80 2.43
N ARG A 518 16.32 0.88 2.45
CA ARG A 518 17.45 0.92 3.40
C ARG A 518 18.72 1.55 2.80
N GLY A 519 18.69 1.97 1.52
CA GLY A 519 19.85 2.55 0.84
C GLY A 519 21.02 1.58 0.67
N VAL A 520 20.74 0.27 0.62
CA VAL A 520 21.73 -0.80 0.58
C VAL A 520 22.38 -0.87 -0.80
N VAL A 521 23.71 -0.77 -0.84
CA VAL A 521 24.55 -0.89 -2.05
C VAL A 521 25.48 -2.09 -2.02
N LYS A 522 25.55 -2.78 -0.88
CA LYS A 522 26.28 -4.05 -0.73
C LYS A 522 25.37 -5.23 -1.07
N PRO A 523 25.92 -6.41 -1.37
CA PRO A 523 25.12 -7.63 -1.48
C PRO A 523 24.26 -7.88 -0.25
N LEU A 524 22.98 -8.15 -0.48
CA LEU A 524 21.94 -8.31 0.52
C LEU A 524 21.38 -9.72 0.48
N LEU A 525 21.38 -10.40 1.62
CA LEU A 525 20.66 -11.65 1.79
C LEU A 525 19.16 -11.37 1.85
N GLY A 526 18.36 -12.09 1.09
CA GLY A 526 16.91 -11.86 1.02
C GLY A 526 16.11 -13.15 1.01
N LEU A 527 15.08 -13.20 1.83
CA LEU A 527 14.03 -14.19 1.83
C LEU A 527 12.82 -13.63 1.06
N ALA A 528 12.51 -14.24 -0.07
CA ALA A 528 11.34 -13.90 -0.88
C ALA A 528 10.28 -15.01 -0.78
N LEU A 529 9.22 -14.76 -0.01
CA LEU A 529 8.10 -15.69 0.19
C LEU A 529 6.86 -15.19 -0.54
N ASP A 530 6.53 -15.82 -1.64
CA ASP A 530 5.47 -15.34 -2.53
C ASP A 530 4.50 -16.44 -2.99
N GLY A 531 3.40 -15.99 -3.62
CA GLY A 531 2.39 -16.87 -4.21
C GLY A 531 2.91 -17.61 -5.44
N VAL A 532 3.49 -16.86 -6.37
CA VAL A 532 4.16 -17.41 -7.55
C VAL A 532 4.90 -16.29 -8.31
N GLY A 533 6.13 -16.56 -8.73
CA GLY A 533 6.89 -15.81 -9.72
C GLY A 533 7.63 -16.75 -10.64
N MET A 534 7.95 -16.31 -11.84
CA MET A 534 8.71 -17.13 -12.78
C MET A 534 10.17 -17.21 -12.35
N GLY A 535 10.68 -18.43 -12.14
CA GLY A 535 12.08 -18.70 -11.87
C GLY A 535 12.99 -18.52 -13.09
N ALA A 536 14.29 -18.43 -12.87
CA ALA A 536 15.29 -18.42 -13.95
C ALA A 536 15.29 -19.71 -14.80
N ASP A 537 14.82 -20.80 -14.20
CA ASP A 537 14.58 -22.11 -14.82
C ASP A 537 13.19 -22.22 -15.48
N ARG A 538 12.40 -21.13 -15.45
CA ARG A 538 11.00 -21.05 -15.90
C ARG A 538 10.02 -21.90 -15.11
N LEU A 539 10.39 -22.36 -13.92
CA LEU A 539 9.49 -23.01 -12.98
C LEU A 539 8.81 -21.97 -12.07
N PRO A 540 7.64 -22.31 -11.50
CA PRO A 540 6.97 -21.46 -10.52
C PRO A 540 7.75 -21.44 -9.19
N TRP A 541 8.35 -20.31 -8.85
CA TRP A 541 9.05 -20.06 -7.61
C TRP A 541 8.18 -19.31 -6.62
N GLY A 542 8.64 -19.18 -5.34
CA GLY A 542 7.99 -18.38 -4.31
C GLY A 542 8.39 -18.74 -2.87
N GLY A 543 9.45 -19.52 -2.70
CA GLY A 543 10.06 -19.84 -1.40
C GLY A 543 11.57 -19.80 -1.52
N GLU A 544 12.16 -18.59 -1.72
CA GLU A 544 13.51 -18.41 -2.22
C GLU A 544 14.41 -17.66 -1.25
N LEU A 545 15.62 -18.17 -1.08
CA LEU A 545 16.70 -17.47 -0.39
C LEU A 545 17.71 -16.99 -1.44
N LEU A 546 17.84 -15.67 -1.57
CA LEU A 546 18.61 -15.03 -2.61
C LEU A 546 19.75 -14.19 -2.02
N LEU A 547 20.81 -14.05 -2.78
CA LEU A 547 21.84 -13.02 -2.56
C LEU A 547 21.78 -12.05 -3.72
N CYS A 548 21.41 -10.78 -3.43
CA CYS A 548 21.23 -9.74 -4.43
C CYS A 548 22.28 -8.65 -4.27
N GLY A 549 23.05 -8.39 -5.33
CA GLY A 549 24.05 -7.32 -5.42
C GLY A 549 23.64 -6.25 -6.41
N PRO A 550 24.46 -5.16 -6.56
CA PRO A 550 24.13 -4.03 -7.42
C PRO A 550 23.97 -4.38 -8.91
N ALA A 551 24.66 -5.41 -9.39
CA ALA A 551 24.72 -5.75 -10.82
C ALA A 551 24.27 -7.17 -11.16
N SER A 552 23.94 -8.00 -10.16
CA SER A 552 23.62 -9.41 -10.33
C SER A 552 23.05 -10.00 -9.05
N TRP A 553 22.49 -11.20 -9.16
CA TRP A 553 21.90 -11.93 -8.04
C TRP A 553 22.25 -13.43 -8.12
N ALA A 554 22.09 -14.14 -7.00
CA ALA A 554 22.25 -15.59 -6.92
C ALA A 554 21.12 -16.22 -6.11
N ARG A 555 20.65 -17.39 -6.55
CA ARG A 555 19.78 -18.26 -5.77
C ARG A 555 20.65 -19.11 -4.84
N LEU A 556 20.62 -18.87 -3.54
CA LEU A 556 21.40 -19.64 -2.55
C LEU A 556 20.71 -20.95 -2.22
N SER A 557 19.40 -20.90 -2.05
CA SER A 557 18.60 -22.05 -1.68
C SER A 557 17.11 -21.78 -1.89
N HIS A 558 16.27 -22.80 -1.64
CA HIS A 558 14.83 -22.70 -1.83
C HIS A 558 14.07 -23.68 -0.92
N LEU A 559 12.74 -23.51 -0.84
CA LEU A 559 11.84 -24.50 -0.27
C LEU A 559 11.89 -25.78 -1.11
N GLU A 560 11.85 -26.94 -0.47
CA GLU A 560 11.80 -28.23 -1.17
C GLU A 560 10.72 -28.24 -2.25
N SER A 561 11.11 -28.63 -3.45
CA SER A 561 10.20 -28.65 -4.60
C SER A 561 9.05 -29.63 -4.38
N MET A 562 7.83 -29.17 -4.55
CA MET A 562 6.62 -29.96 -4.35
C MET A 562 5.81 -30.09 -5.64
N PRO A 563 5.12 -31.22 -5.87
CA PRO A 563 4.21 -31.35 -6.99
C PRO A 563 3.12 -30.29 -6.96
N MET A 564 2.78 -29.72 -8.13
CA MET A 564 1.72 -28.72 -8.30
C MET A 564 0.62 -29.23 -9.25
N PRO A 565 -0.26 -30.14 -8.79
CA PRO A 565 -1.21 -30.84 -9.64
C PRO A 565 -2.25 -29.93 -10.28
N GLY A 566 -2.18 -29.79 -11.59
CA GLY A 566 -3.10 -28.94 -12.37
C GLY A 566 -2.63 -27.51 -12.54
N VAL A 567 -1.38 -27.20 -12.16
CA VAL A 567 -0.72 -25.89 -12.33
C VAL A 567 -1.61 -24.76 -11.81
N ASP A 568 -2.25 -23.95 -12.66
CA ASP A 568 -3.14 -22.84 -12.26
C ASP A 568 -4.32 -23.29 -11.38
N ARG A 569 -4.83 -24.51 -11.60
CA ARG A 569 -5.90 -25.06 -10.76
C ARG A 569 -5.45 -25.35 -9.33
N ALA A 570 -4.16 -25.57 -9.09
CA ALA A 570 -3.65 -25.73 -7.72
C ALA A 570 -3.79 -24.45 -6.90
N ALA A 571 -3.80 -23.28 -7.55
CA ALA A 571 -4.01 -22.00 -6.90
C ALA A 571 -5.49 -21.73 -6.51
N THR A 572 -6.44 -22.32 -7.24
CA THR A 572 -7.89 -22.17 -6.97
C THR A 572 -8.51 -23.37 -6.25
N GLU A 573 -7.80 -24.49 -6.23
CA GLU A 573 -8.22 -25.74 -5.61
C GLU A 573 -7.15 -26.20 -4.57
N PRO A 574 -6.99 -25.52 -3.41
CA PRO A 574 -6.02 -25.83 -2.35
C PRO A 574 -5.93 -27.28 -1.94
N TRP A 575 -7.04 -28.05 -2.03
CA TRP A 575 -7.05 -29.46 -1.76
C TRP A 575 -6.03 -30.27 -2.59
N ARG A 576 -5.71 -29.81 -3.81
CA ARG A 576 -4.71 -30.45 -4.67
C ARG A 576 -3.31 -30.37 -4.06
N MET A 577 -2.96 -29.20 -3.54
CA MET A 577 -1.72 -29.01 -2.81
C MET A 577 -1.72 -29.80 -1.50
N GLY A 578 -2.86 -29.87 -0.80
CA GLY A 578 -3.01 -30.71 0.40
C GLY A 578 -2.68 -32.18 0.13
N VAL A 579 -3.24 -32.77 -0.94
CA VAL A 579 -2.94 -34.15 -1.34
C VAL A 579 -1.48 -34.31 -1.75
N ALA A 580 -0.89 -33.32 -2.43
CA ALA A 580 0.53 -33.37 -2.83
C ALA A 580 1.46 -33.35 -1.60
N LEU A 581 1.22 -32.47 -0.65
CA LEU A 581 1.99 -32.38 0.61
C LEU A 581 1.85 -33.66 1.44
N MET A 582 0.65 -34.20 1.56
CA MET A 582 0.42 -35.50 2.25
C MET A 582 1.15 -36.65 1.57
N ALA A 583 1.20 -36.67 0.23
CA ALA A 583 1.95 -37.70 -0.51
C ALA A 583 3.45 -37.60 -0.22
N MET A 584 4.04 -36.39 -0.22
CA MET A 584 5.42 -36.15 0.16
C MET A 584 5.72 -36.58 1.59
N ALA A 585 4.77 -36.37 2.51
CA ALA A 585 4.89 -36.69 3.93
C ALA A 585 4.59 -38.18 4.23
N GLY A 586 4.37 -39.04 3.21
CA GLY A 586 4.01 -40.44 3.42
C GLY A 586 2.65 -40.63 4.13
N ALA A 587 1.79 -39.64 4.08
CA ALA A 587 0.46 -39.62 4.68
C ALA A 587 -0.67 -39.64 3.64
N GLY A 588 -0.35 -39.94 2.39
CA GLY A 588 -1.32 -39.91 1.28
C GLY A 588 -2.51 -40.87 1.47
N ASP A 589 -2.38 -41.94 2.23
CA ASP A 589 -3.48 -42.88 2.50
C ASP A 589 -4.65 -42.27 3.30
N PHE A 590 -4.40 -41.16 4.00
CA PHE A 590 -5.43 -40.43 4.75
C PHE A 590 -6.13 -39.34 3.94
N ALA A 591 -5.76 -39.16 2.66
CA ALA A 591 -6.27 -38.04 1.86
C ALA A 591 -7.80 -38.12 1.65
N GLU A 592 -8.39 -39.31 1.44
CA GLU A 592 -9.82 -39.47 1.27
C GLU A 592 -10.60 -39.16 2.58
N GLU A 593 -9.97 -39.36 3.75
CA GLU A 593 -10.54 -39.01 5.05
C GLU A 593 -10.54 -37.50 5.31
N LEU A 594 -9.44 -36.81 4.96
CA LEU A 594 -9.31 -35.36 5.19
C LEU A 594 -10.01 -34.53 4.12
N PHE A 595 -10.27 -35.09 2.94
CA PHE A 595 -10.97 -34.40 1.84
C PHE A 595 -12.26 -35.11 1.41
N PRO A 596 -13.22 -35.31 2.36
CA PRO A 596 -14.44 -36.03 2.05
C PRO A 596 -15.27 -35.32 0.97
N GLY A 597 -15.86 -36.12 0.06
CA GLY A 597 -16.74 -35.57 -0.99
C GLY A 597 -16.03 -35.05 -2.24
N ILE A 598 -14.70 -35.00 -2.26
CA ILE A 598 -13.93 -34.60 -3.45
C ILE A 598 -13.54 -35.87 -4.24
N ALA A 599 -14.30 -36.21 -5.27
CA ALA A 599 -14.16 -37.46 -6.02
C ALA A 599 -12.77 -37.66 -6.67
N SER A 600 -12.06 -36.56 -6.99
CA SER A 600 -10.75 -36.62 -7.65
C SER A 600 -9.57 -36.94 -6.72
N VAL A 601 -9.77 -36.92 -5.39
CA VAL A 601 -8.69 -37.15 -4.40
C VAL A 601 -8.06 -38.53 -4.59
N SER A 602 -8.85 -39.58 -4.67
CA SER A 602 -8.35 -40.95 -4.84
C SER A 602 -7.51 -41.12 -6.14
N MET A 603 -7.94 -40.50 -7.22
CA MET A 603 -7.19 -40.49 -8.47
C MET A 603 -5.85 -39.76 -8.36
N LEU A 604 -5.87 -38.58 -7.78
CA LEU A 604 -4.66 -37.77 -7.59
C LEU A 604 -3.66 -38.44 -6.65
N ARG A 605 -4.14 -39.00 -5.53
CA ARG A 605 -3.31 -39.80 -4.60
C ARG A 605 -2.59 -40.96 -5.32
N LYS A 606 -3.32 -41.73 -6.12
CA LYS A 606 -2.74 -42.84 -6.88
C LYS A 606 -1.70 -42.39 -7.91
N LEU A 607 -1.93 -41.22 -8.50
CA LEU A 607 -1.00 -40.62 -9.47
C LEU A 607 0.30 -40.21 -8.79
N LEU A 608 0.20 -39.57 -7.60
CA LEU A 608 1.35 -39.12 -6.81
C LEU A 608 2.13 -40.27 -6.14
N ALA A 609 1.44 -41.37 -5.76
CA ALA A 609 2.06 -42.57 -5.19
C ALA A 609 2.69 -43.52 -6.24
N GLY A 610 2.50 -43.24 -7.52
CA GLY A 610 2.97 -44.04 -8.62
C GLY A 610 4.42 -43.71 -9.03
N ASP A 611 4.68 -43.81 -10.33
CA ASP A 611 5.97 -43.54 -10.96
C ASP A 611 6.40 -42.08 -10.74
N PRO A 612 7.57 -41.77 -10.13
CA PRO A 612 8.08 -40.43 -9.92
C PRO A 612 8.17 -39.58 -11.20
N GLU A 613 8.46 -40.18 -12.35
CA GLU A 613 8.50 -39.48 -13.64
C GLU A 613 7.11 -38.98 -14.05
N LYS A 614 6.06 -39.74 -13.75
CA LYS A 614 4.67 -39.32 -13.99
C LYS A 614 4.22 -38.25 -12.99
N ALA A 615 4.67 -38.32 -11.75
CA ALA A 615 4.41 -37.26 -10.76
C ALA A 615 5.08 -35.94 -11.17
N ALA A 616 6.28 -35.98 -11.72
CA ALA A 616 6.99 -34.81 -12.25
C ALA A 616 6.23 -34.11 -13.41
N LEU A 617 5.46 -34.88 -14.20
CA LEU A 617 4.61 -34.30 -15.28
C LEU A 617 3.44 -33.45 -14.76
N LEU A 618 3.15 -33.50 -13.46
CA LEU A 618 2.11 -32.64 -12.83
C LEU A 618 2.56 -31.18 -12.64
N GLY A 619 3.82 -30.86 -12.95
CA GLY A 619 4.48 -29.60 -12.60
C GLY A 619 5.01 -29.65 -11.18
N THR A 620 5.98 -28.77 -10.91
CA THR A 620 6.56 -28.62 -9.57
C THR A 620 6.68 -27.15 -9.23
N THR A 621 6.72 -26.82 -7.94
CA THR A 621 6.85 -25.46 -7.43
C THR A 621 7.63 -25.42 -6.14
N THR A 622 8.32 -24.30 -5.90
CA THR A 622 8.91 -23.94 -4.60
C THR A 622 8.07 -22.88 -3.89
N SER A 623 6.85 -22.58 -4.40
CA SER A 623 5.98 -21.52 -3.88
C SER A 623 5.55 -21.76 -2.44
N PHE A 624 5.87 -20.81 -1.57
CA PHE A 624 5.45 -20.82 -0.19
C PHE A 624 3.94 -20.55 -0.04
N GLY A 625 3.37 -19.73 -0.92
CA GLY A 625 1.92 -19.52 -0.97
C GLY A 625 1.16 -20.82 -1.27
N ARG A 626 1.65 -21.64 -2.20
CA ARG A 626 1.04 -22.95 -2.51
C ARG A 626 1.18 -23.93 -1.35
N TRP A 627 2.29 -23.85 -0.59
CA TRP A 627 2.45 -24.63 0.63
C TRP A 627 1.38 -24.26 1.67
N PHE A 628 1.15 -22.96 1.91
CA PHE A 628 0.09 -22.49 2.82
C PHE A 628 -1.30 -22.91 2.36
N ASP A 629 -1.58 -22.85 1.05
CA ASP A 629 -2.85 -23.33 0.51
C ASP A 629 -3.08 -24.81 0.84
N GLY A 630 -2.04 -25.66 0.66
CA GLY A 630 -2.09 -27.08 1.01
C GLY A 630 -2.31 -27.32 2.50
N MET A 631 -1.62 -26.56 3.37
CA MET A 631 -1.79 -26.66 4.82
C MET A 631 -3.19 -26.24 5.28
N SER A 632 -3.70 -25.13 4.73
CA SER A 632 -5.06 -24.65 4.98
C SER A 632 -6.09 -25.71 4.58
N ALA A 633 -5.87 -26.41 3.45
CA ALA A 633 -6.74 -27.48 3.01
C ALA A 633 -6.68 -28.70 3.94
N ILE A 634 -5.47 -29.15 4.34
CA ILE A 634 -5.27 -30.27 5.29
C ILE A 634 -5.98 -29.99 6.61
N LEU A 635 -5.97 -28.74 7.08
CA LEU A 635 -6.69 -28.31 8.29
C LEU A 635 -8.22 -28.18 8.08
N GLY A 636 -8.71 -28.31 6.85
CA GLY A 636 -10.13 -28.17 6.53
C GLY A 636 -10.65 -26.73 6.51
N LEU A 637 -9.74 -25.73 6.45
CA LEU A 637 -10.07 -24.31 6.47
C LEU A 637 -10.51 -23.79 5.09
N CYS A 638 -9.86 -24.28 4.01
CA CYS A 638 -10.17 -23.85 2.66
C CYS A 638 -9.75 -24.93 1.63
N THR A 639 -10.73 -25.56 0.97
CA THR A 639 -10.45 -26.54 -0.09
C THR A 639 -10.56 -25.95 -1.50
N HIS A 640 -11.30 -24.86 -1.66
CA HIS A 640 -11.48 -24.11 -2.90
C HIS A 640 -11.44 -22.63 -2.57
N GLN A 641 -10.84 -21.82 -3.44
CA GLN A 641 -10.78 -20.36 -3.31
C GLN A 641 -10.98 -19.68 -4.67
N HIS A 642 -11.75 -18.60 -4.66
CA HIS A 642 -11.99 -17.78 -5.83
C HIS A 642 -11.11 -16.51 -5.84
N ASP A 643 -10.79 -16.01 -4.67
CA ASP A 643 -9.91 -14.86 -4.47
C ASP A 643 -8.53 -15.31 -3.99
N GLU A 644 -7.49 -14.62 -4.47
CA GLU A 644 -6.08 -14.88 -4.10
C GLU A 644 -5.88 -14.82 -2.58
N ALA A 645 -5.10 -15.76 -2.03
CA ALA A 645 -4.69 -15.84 -0.63
C ALA A 645 -5.80 -16.09 0.39
N THR A 646 -7.03 -16.43 -0.01
CA THR A 646 -8.12 -16.74 0.94
C THR A 646 -7.74 -17.88 1.90
N ALA A 647 -7.12 -18.94 1.38
CA ALA A 647 -6.67 -20.08 2.18
C ALA A 647 -5.62 -19.67 3.22
N ALA A 648 -4.64 -18.86 2.83
CA ALA A 648 -3.60 -18.36 3.73
C ALA A 648 -4.19 -17.43 4.81
N MET A 649 -5.10 -16.52 4.46
CA MET A 649 -5.76 -15.63 5.42
C MET A 649 -6.63 -16.39 6.44
N ARG A 650 -7.32 -17.46 6.00
CA ARG A 650 -8.09 -18.31 6.92
C ARG A 650 -7.18 -19.08 7.87
N LEU A 651 -6.00 -19.51 7.40
CA LEU A 651 -5.01 -20.17 8.25
C LEU A 651 -4.45 -19.18 9.28
N GLU A 652 -4.06 -17.96 8.87
CA GLU A 652 -3.64 -16.88 9.77
C GLU A 652 -4.69 -16.61 10.85
N GLY A 653 -5.98 -16.46 10.45
CA GLY A 653 -7.07 -16.27 11.41
C GLY A 653 -7.25 -17.42 12.41
N ALA A 654 -7.15 -18.66 11.93
CA ALA A 654 -7.21 -19.84 12.82
C ALA A 654 -6.02 -19.88 13.78
N ALA A 655 -4.82 -19.54 13.31
CA ALA A 655 -3.61 -19.50 14.14
C ALA A 655 -3.69 -18.42 15.23
N VAL A 656 -4.25 -17.24 14.93
CA VAL A 656 -4.49 -16.19 15.93
C VAL A 656 -5.44 -16.68 17.01
N ARG A 657 -6.57 -17.32 16.64
CA ARG A 657 -7.50 -17.93 17.63
C ARG A 657 -6.84 -19.02 18.46
N GLY A 658 -5.96 -19.82 17.83
CA GLY A 658 -5.20 -20.86 18.53
C GLY A 658 -4.24 -20.27 19.58
N ARG A 659 -3.55 -19.21 19.28
CA ARG A 659 -2.66 -18.50 20.23
C ARG A 659 -3.44 -17.83 21.37
N ASP A 660 -4.60 -17.31 21.11
CA ASP A 660 -5.48 -16.71 22.14
C ASP A 660 -6.14 -17.77 23.04
N ASN A 661 -6.10 -19.06 22.68
CA ASN A 661 -6.71 -20.16 23.41
C ASN A 661 -5.68 -20.83 24.34
N SER A 662 -5.81 -20.59 25.64
CA SER A 662 -4.92 -21.18 26.67
C SER A 662 -4.91 -22.72 26.72
N ALA A 663 -5.89 -23.40 26.11
CA ALA A 663 -5.94 -24.85 26.02
C ALA A 663 -4.99 -25.44 24.97
N CYS A 664 -4.48 -24.62 24.06
CA CYS A 664 -3.61 -25.08 22.98
C CYS A 664 -2.19 -25.46 23.42
N GLY A 665 -1.77 -25.17 24.63
CA GLY A 665 -0.41 -25.48 25.12
C GLY A 665 0.72 -24.94 24.23
N THR A 666 1.97 -25.06 24.65
CA THR A 666 3.14 -24.92 23.78
C THR A 666 3.35 -26.24 23.05
N LEU A 667 2.97 -26.26 21.75
CA LEU A 667 3.35 -27.41 20.90
C LEU A 667 4.79 -27.19 20.46
N ASP A 668 5.76 -27.69 21.24
CA ASP A 668 7.15 -27.64 20.85
C ASP A 668 7.37 -28.50 19.59
N VAL A 669 7.95 -27.88 18.58
CA VAL A 669 8.54 -28.63 17.46
C VAL A 669 9.81 -29.25 18.02
N GLU A 670 9.83 -30.58 18.18
CA GLU A 670 11.02 -31.26 18.71
C GLU A 670 12.24 -30.94 17.84
N ALA A 671 13.35 -30.60 18.49
CA ALA A 671 14.64 -30.27 17.86
C ALA A 671 15.27 -31.42 17.02
N GLY A 672 14.52 -32.49 16.77
CA GLY A 672 14.96 -33.69 16.04
C GLY A 672 14.56 -33.73 14.56
N ASP A 673 13.58 -32.92 14.13
CA ASP A 673 13.12 -32.92 12.74
C ASP A 673 14.06 -32.02 11.92
N ARG A 674 15.02 -32.66 11.19
CA ARG A 674 15.93 -31.93 10.32
C ARG A 674 15.16 -31.34 9.13
N MET A 675 14.77 -30.07 9.27
CA MET A 675 14.06 -29.32 8.19
C MET A 675 15.04 -28.78 7.14
N ILE A 676 16.35 -28.77 7.40
CA ILE A 676 17.37 -28.38 6.42
C ILE A 676 18.03 -29.63 5.87
N LEU A 677 17.88 -29.86 4.57
CA LEU A 677 18.44 -31.00 3.86
C LEU A 677 19.97 -30.84 3.68
N ALA A 678 20.65 -31.89 3.27
CA ALA A 678 22.12 -31.93 3.12
C ALA A 678 22.63 -30.90 2.08
N ASP A 679 21.84 -30.57 1.08
CA ASP A 679 22.14 -29.56 0.07
C ASP A 679 21.82 -28.12 0.52
N GLY A 680 21.23 -27.95 1.70
CA GLY A 680 20.82 -26.68 2.25
C GLY A 680 19.37 -26.28 1.94
N THR A 681 18.62 -27.09 1.21
CA THR A 681 17.19 -26.87 0.90
C THR A 681 16.35 -26.96 2.17
N LEU A 682 15.31 -26.10 2.29
CA LEU A 682 14.36 -26.16 3.41
C LEU A 682 13.24 -27.16 3.10
N SER A 683 13.11 -28.21 3.92
CA SER A 683 11.99 -29.17 3.82
C SER A 683 11.01 -28.97 4.98
N LEU A 684 9.75 -28.69 4.67
CA LEU A 684 8.66 -28.63 5.65
C LEU A 684 7.82 -29.92 5.67
N VAL A 685 8.30 -30.99 5.01
CA VAL A 685 7.64 -32.30 4.96
C VAL A 685 7.44 -32.92 6.36
N PRO A 686 8.42 -32.87 7.29
CA PRO A 686 8.22 -33.36 8.65
C PRO A 686 7.05 -32.66 9.37
N LEU A 687 6.92 -31.35 9.19
CA LEU A 687 5.81 -30.58 9.77
C LEU A 687 4.46 -31.02 9.20
N VAL A 688 4.37 -31.24 7.89
CA VAL A 688 3.14 -31.74 7.24
C VAL A 688 2.73 -33.07 7.84
N ARG A 689 3.70 -34.00 8.00
CA ARG A 689 3.42 -35.32 8.60
C ARG A 689 2.84 -35.16 9.99
N ARG A 690 3.47 -34.39 10.85
CA ARG A 690 3.01 -34.16 12.22
C ARG A 690 1.60 -33.56 12.27
N VAL A 691 1.33 -32.55 11.41
CA VAL A 691 0.01 -31.91 11.36
C VAL A 691 -1.08 -32.90 10.96
N VAL A 692 -0.81 -33.79 10.00
CA VAL A 692 -1.74 -34.83 9.60
C VAL A 692 -2.02 -35.82 10.77
N ASP A 693 -0.99 -36.30 11.44
CA ASP A 693 -1.12 -37.23 12.55
C ASP A 693 -1.92 -36.62 13.72
N GLU A 694 -1.61 -35.37 14.09
CA GLU A 694 -2.31 -34.61 15.14
C GLU A 694 -3.77 -34.29 14.75
N ARG A 695 -4.03 -33.97 13.48
CA ARG A 695 -5.37 -33.72 12.96
C ARG A 695 -6.26 -34.95 13.07
N LEU A 696 -5.72 -36.12 12.73
CA LEU A 696 -6.40 -37.42 12.86
C LEU A 696 -6.59 -37.85 14.30
N SER A 697 -5.72 -37.39 15.21
CA SER A 697 -5.85 -37.59 16.66
C SER A 697 -6.94 -36.74 17.32
N GLY A 698 -7.50 -35.76 16.57
CA GLY A 698 -8.56 -34.87 17.05
C GLY A 698 -8.07 -33.59 17.71
N THR A 699 -6.82 -33.19 17.54
CA THR A 699 -6.31 -31.88 17.95
C THR A 699 -7.05 -30.78 17.22
N SER A 700 -7.40 -29.69 17.93
CA SER A 700 -8.21 -28.59 17.33
C SER A 700 -7.48 -27.90 16.16
N VAL A 701 -8.26 -27.47 15.18
CA VAL A 701 -7.74 -26.82 13.98
C VAL A 701 -6.98 -25.54 14.32
N GLU A 702 -7.49 -24.79 15.29
CA GLU A 702 -6.88 -23.53 15.72
C GLU A 702 -5.51 -23.77 16.38
N CYS A 703 -5.42 -24.80 17.24
CA CYS A 703 -4.14 -25.17 17.85
C CYS A 703 -3.13 -25.64 16.79
N LEU A 704 -3.57 -26.44 15.82
CA LEU A 704 -2.70 -26.89 14.73
C LEU A 704 -2.28 -25.74 13.82
N ALA A 705 -3.15 -24.79 13.54
CA ALA A 705 -2.80 -23.59 12.77
C ALA A 705 -1.73 -22.73 13.48
N ALA A 706 -1.85 -22.57 14.80
CA ALA A 706 -0.84 -21.89 15.62
C ALA A 706 0.50 -22.64 15.62
N LEU A 707 0.47 -23.97 15.73
CA LEU A 707 1.66 -24.83 15.61
C LEU A 707 2.36 -24.61 14.26
N VAL A 708 1.59 -24.67 13.17
CA VAL A 708 2.12 -24.48 11.80
C VAL A 708 2.85 -23.15 11.67
N GLU A 709 2.24 -22.04 12.09
CA GLU A 709 2.90 -20.72 11.98
C GLU A 709 4.16 -20.63 12.84
N ASN A 710 4.13 -21.10 14.08
CA ASN A 710 5.29 -21.06 14.97
C ASN A 710 6.45 -21.93 14.45
N ALA A 711 6.14 -23.13 13.97
CA ALA A 711 7.13 -24.04 13.39
C ALA A 711 7.75 -23.49 12.10
N VAL A 712 6.95 -22.88 11.25
CA VAL A 712 7.42 -22.21 10.03
C VAL A 712 8.36 -21.05 10.37
N ILE A 713 8.01 -20.18 11.33
CA ILE A 713 8.85 -19.08 11.76
C ILE A 713 10.23 -19.59 12.24
N ALA A 714 10.23 -20.61 13.08
CA ALA A 714 11.47 -21.21 13.59
C ALA A 714 12.32 -21.82 12.47
N ALA A 715 11.69 -22.60 11.57
CA ALA A 715 12.37 -23.26 10.46
C ALA A 715 12.99 -22.29 9.47
N LEU A 716 12.26 -21.23 9.10
CA LEU A 716 12.75 -20.17 8.22
C LEU A 716 13.92 -19.41 8.86
N ALA A 717 13.83 -19.08 10.14
CA ALA A 717 14.90 -18.37 10.83
C ALA A 717 16.17 -19.24 10.95
N ASP A 718 16.05 -20.54 11.24
CA ASP A 718 17.17 -21.48 11.25
C ASP A 718 17.80 -21.65 9.88
N TRP A 719 16.98 -21.76 8.84
CA TRP A 719 17.43 -21.85 7.46
C TRP A 719 18.21 -20.62 6.99
N ILE A 720 17.70 -19.43 7.29
CA ILE A 720 18.40 -18.18 6.99
C ILE A 720 19.74 -18.13 7.75
N ALA A 721 19.75 -18.43 9.05
CA ALA A 721 20.94 -18.41 9.87
C ALA A 721 22.01 -19.42 9.39
N PHE A 722 21.60 -20.60 8.96
CA PHE A 722 22.48 -21.60 8.35
C PHE A 722 23.20 -21.08 7.12
N HIS A 723 22.49 -20.44 6.18
CA HIS A 723 23.09 -19.88 4.98
C HIS A 723 23.89 -18.61 5.25
N ALA A 724 23.44 -17.77 6.18
CA ALA A 724 24.19 -16.59 6.62
C ALA A 724 25.55 -16.98 7.20
N THR A 725 25.60 -18.00 8.06
CA THR A 725 26.83 -18.54 8.62
C THR A 725 27.77 -19.03 7.53
N LYS A 726 27.29 -19.81 6.57
CA LYS A 726 28.11 -20.29 5.44
C LYS A 726 28.69 -19.15 4.62
N LEU A 727 27.91 -18.11 4.32
CA LEU A 727 28.39 -16.94 3.59
C LEU A 727 29.51 -16.20 4.36
N VAL A 728 29.37 -16.06 5.68
CA VAL A 728 30.40 -15.42 6.52
C VAL A 728 31.66 -16.28 6.60
N GLU A 729 31.53 -17.60 6.73
CA GLU A 729 32.66 -18.52 6.77
C GLU A 729 33.45 -18.53 5.46
N GLU A 730 32.77 -18.48 4.32
CA GLU A 730 33.39 -18.56 3.00
C GLU A 730 33.94 -17.21 2.52
N PHE A 731 33.27 -16.08 2.78
CA PHE A 731 33.58 -14.79 2.17
C PHE A 731 33.95 -13.70 3.19
N GLY A 732 33.71 -13.93 4.47
CA GLY A 732 33.89 -12.93 5.54
C GLY A 732 32.71 -11.97 5.73
N PRO A 733 32.54 -11.36 6.92
CA PRO A 733 31.37 -10.55 7.25
C PRO A 733 31.30 -9.19 6.53
N GLY A 734 32.45 -8.61 6.12
CA GLY A 734 32.54 -7.23 5.61
C GLY A 734 31.96 -6.99 4.22
N LEU A 735 31.67 -8.05 3.43
CA LEU A 735 31.17 -7.95 2.08
C LEU A 735 29.64 -7.86 1.98
N LEU A 736 28.94 -8.25 3.05
CA LEU A 736 27.48 -8.26 3.09
C LEU A 736 26.93 -6.98 3.72
N ALA A 737 25.65 -6.71 3.41
CA ALA A 737 24.91 -5.62 4.04
C ALA A 737 24.72 -5.91 5.54
N SER A 738 24.82 -4.86 6.37
CA SER A 738 24.61 -4.92 7.81
C SER A 738 23.80 -3.71 8.29
N ASP A 739 23.19 -3.84 9.48
CA ASP A 739 22.55 -2.75 10.20
C ASP A 739 23.58 -1.88 10.95
N ASP A 740 23.09 -0.86 11.66
CA ASP A 740 23.94 0.05 12.47
C ASP A 740 24.66 -0.66 13.63
N ASN A 741 24.21 -1.85 14.01
CA ASN A 741 24.82 -2.68 15.06
C ASN A 741 25.74 -3.77 14.49
N GLU A 742 26.12 -3.68 13.22
CA GLU A 742 26.95 -4.64 12.49
C GLU A 742 26.32 -6.05 12.34
N ASN A 743 25.03 -6.23 12.63
CA ASN A 743 24.34 -7.48 12.35
C ASN A 743 24.06 -7.59 10.84
N MET A 744 24.24 -8.80 10.27
CA MET A 744 23.92 -9.02 8.86
C MET A 744 22.45 -8.72 8.59
N LEU A 745 22.20 -7.86 7.63
CA LEU A 745 20.86 -7.48 7.21
C LEU A 745 20.25 -8.57 6.31
N VAL A 746 19.01 -8.93 6.60
CA VAL A 746 18.22 -9.91 5.83
C VAL A 746 16.92 -9.25 5.38
N ALA A 747 16.72 -9.13 4.07
CA ALA A 747 15.47 -8.65 3.52
C ALA A 747 14.37 -9.72 3.67
N LEU A 748 13.23 -9.35 4.25
CA LEU A 748 12.04 -10.19 4.40
C LEU A 748 10.94 -9.63 3.49
N THR A 749 10.58 -10.37 2.43
CA THR A 749 9.74 -9.80 1.37
C THR A 749 8.88 -10.86 0.67
N GLY A 750 8.02 -10.44 -0.25
CA GLY A 750 7.02 -11.27 -0.91
C GLY A 750 5.64 -11.15 -0.27
N GLY A 751 4.60 -11.59 -1.00
CA GLY A 751 3.20 -11.43 -0.57
C GLY A 751 2.85 -12.07 0.77
N THR A 752 3.57 -13.12 1.15
CA THR A 752 3.38 -13.84 2.42
C THR A 752 3.74 -13.00 3.65
N MET A 753 4.63 -11.98 3.51
CA MET A 753 4.96 -11.04 4.59
C MET A 753 3.80 -10.14 5.00
N ASN A 754 2.68 -10.16 4.29
CA ASN A 754 1.44 -9.53 4.75
C ASN A 754 0.81 -10.27 5.96
N ASN A 755 1.21 -11.50 6.26
CA ASN A 755 0.84 -12.17 7.52
C ASN A 755 1.58 -11.50 8.68
N ALA A 756 0.83 -10.87 9.59
CA ALA A 756 1.39 -10.06 10.66
C ALA A 756 2.17 -10.89 11.69
N ALA A 757 1.71 -12.09 11.98
CA ALA A 757 2.37 -12.97 12.95
C ALA A 757 3.67 -13.54 12.38
N LEU A 758 3.66 -13.94 11.11
CA LEU A 758 4.84 -14.45 10.41
C LEU A 758 5.93 -13.37 10.31
N SER A 759 5.57 -12.17 9.83
CA SER A 759 6.53 -11.08 9.67
C SER A 759 7.16 -10.64 11.00
N LYS A 760 6.33 -10.46 12.04
CA LYS A 760 6.80 -10.11 13.38
C LYS A 760 7.67 -11.23 13.99
N GLY A 761 7.18 -12.46 13.94
CA GLY A 761 7.87 -13.61 14.51
C GLY A 761 9.22 -13.87 13.84
N LEU A 762 9.33 -13.66 12.51
CA LEU A 762 10.60 -13.79 11.79
C LEU A 762 11.61 -12.72 12.20
N VAL A 763 11.22 -11.46 12.31
CA VAL A 763 12.12 -10.40 12.79
C VAL A 763 12.64 -10.73 14.17
N GLU A 764 11.77 -11.13 15.12
CA GLU A 764 12.15 -11.51 16.48
C GLU A 764 13.07 -12.74 16.49
N ALA A 765 12.75 -13.76 15.69
CA ALA A 765 13.53 -15.00 15.62
C ALA A 765 14.91 -14.78 14.99
N LEU A 766 15.05 -13.91 13.99
CA LEU A 766 16.34 -13.54 13.40
C LEU A 766 17.19 -12.72 14.38
N THR A 767 16.57 -11.76 15.07
CA THR A 767 17.26 -10.97 16.11
C THR A 767 17.87 -11.88 17.19
N SER A 768 17.15 -12.92 17.62
CA SER A 768 17.66 -13.90 18.60
C SER A 768 18.87 -14.72 18.08
N ARG A 769 19.10 -14.72 16.76
CA ARG A 769 20.21 -15.39 16.08
C ARG A 769 21.33 -14.43 15.63
N GLY A 770 21.29 -13.16 16.07
CA GLY A 770 22.28 -12.13 15.71
C GLY A 770 22.15 -11.64 14.26
N LEU A 771 20.96 -11.73 13.66
CA LEU A 771 20.65 -11.25 12.33
C LEU A 771 19.62 -10.12 12.41
N ALA A 772 19.67 -9.17 11.48
CA ALA A 772 18.73 -8.06 11.39
C ALA A 772 17.70 -8.31 10.28
N GLY A 773 16.50 -8.76 10.63
CA GLY A 773 15.41 -8.90 9.67
C GLY A 773 14.81 -7.53 9.31
N ALA A 774 14.75 -7.18 8.03
CA ALA A 774 14.22 -5.93 7.52
C ALA A 774 13.00 -6.16 6.61
N LEU A 775 11.89 -5.49 6.94
CA LEU A 775 10.67 -5.46 6.13
C LEU A 775 10.62 -4.17 5.28
N PRO A 776 9.82 -4.14 4.20
CA PRO A 776 9.49 -2.89 3.52
C PRO A 776 8.78 -1.89 4.46
N LEU A 777 9.10 -0.59 4.30
CA LEU A 777 8.62 0.48 5.19
C LEU A 777 7.46 1.30 4.59
N HIS A 778 7.60 1.70 3.33
CA HIS A 778 6.72 2.68 2.70
C HIS A 778 5.96 2.14 1.49
N VAL A 779 6.27 0.91 1.08
CA VAL A 779 5.58 0.21 -0.01
C VAL A 779 5.16 -1.19 0.41
N PRO A 780 4.21 -1.83 -0.30
CA PRO A 780 3.81 -3.20 0.00
C PRO A 780 4.97 -4.21 -0.10
N ALA A 781 4.99 -5.20 0.78
CA ALA A 781 5.96 -6.30 0.73
C ALA A 781 5.74 -7.26 -0.46
N GLY A 782 4.49 -7.37 -0.94
CA GLY A 782 4.14 -8.12 -2.16
C GLY A 782 4.27 -7.26 -3.42
N ASP A 783 3.67 -7.73 -4.51
CA ASP A 783 3.77 -7.17 -5.87
C ASP A 783 3.56 -5.67 -5.97
N GLY A 784 2.70 -5.09 -5.11
CA GLY A 784 2.44 -3.65 -5.12
C GLY A 784 3.66 -2.76 -4.84
N GLY A 785 4.75 -3.32 -4.31
CA GLY A 785 6.03 -2.61 -4.10
C GLY A 785 7.09 -2.96 -5.14
N LEU A 786 6.87 -3.99 -5.95
CA LEU A 786 7.89 -4.60 -6.81
C LEU A 786 8.55 -3.61 -7.78
N SER A 787 7.78 -2.68 -8.34
CA SER A 787 8.29 -1.66 -9.26
C SER A 787 9.42 -0.80 -8.65
N LEU A 788 9.44 -0.57 -7.34
CA LEU A 788 10.55 0.10 -6.66
C LEU A 788 11.83 -0.75 -6.72
N GLY A 789 11.72 -2.05 -6.44
CA GLY A 789 12.85 -2.97 -6.49
C GLY A 789 13.39 -3.17 -7.89
N GLU A 790 12.51 -3.25 -8.90
CA GLU A 790 12.90 -3.28 -10.31
C GLU A 790 13.69 -2.02 -10.69
N ALA A 791 13.17 -0.83 -10.36
CA ALA A 791 13.82 0.44 -10.65
C ALA A 791 15.20 0.55 -9.95
N TRP A 792 15.27 0.09 -8.70
CA TRP A 792 16.52 0.08 -7.91
C TRP A 792 17.61 -0.75 -8.55
N TRP A 793 17.30 -2.02 -8.86
CA TRP A 793 18.31 -2.92 -9.44
C TRP A 793 18.69 -2.56 -10.87
N ALA A 794 17.73 -2.16 -11.72
CA ALA A 794 18.03 -1.74 -13.08
C ALA A 794 18.94 -0.50 -13.09
N ARG A 795 18.66 0.50 -12.24
CA ARG A 795 19.51 1.68 -12.08
C ARG A 795 20.90 1.32 -11.56
N SER A 796 20.98 0.42 -10.59
CA SER A 796 22.25 -0.03 -10.00
C SER A 796 23.07 -0.82 -10.99
N ALA A 797 22.46 -1.70 -11.77
CA ALA A 797 23.11 -2.47 -12.84
C ALA A 797 23.68 -1.55 -13.93
N LEU A 798 22.88 -0.58 -14.41
CA LEU A 798 23.35 0.39 -15.40
C LEU A 798 24.54 1.22 -14.86
N ALA A 799 24.47 1.67 -13.60
CA ALA A 799 25.56 2.41 -12.96
C ALA A 799 26.86 1.58 -12.82
N ALA A 800 26.73 0.25 -12.69
CA ALA A 800 27.84 -0.71 -12.68
C ALA A 800 28.32 -1.09 -14.11
N GLY A 801 27.74 -0.50 -15.15
CA GLY A 801 28.07 -0.80 -16.56
C GLY A 801 27.48 -2.13 -17.07
N ALA A 802 26.52 -2.71 -16.37
CA ALA A 802 25.83 -3.92 -16.82
C ALA A 802 24.64 -3.56 -17.73
N THR A 803 24.38 -4.39 -18.72
CA THR A 803 23.25 -4.27 -19.67
C THR A 803 22.10 -5.18 -19.30
N GLU A 804 22.28 -6.05 -18.30
CA GLU A 804 21.27 -6.97 -17.77
C GLU A 804 21.52 -7.18 -16.28
N TYR A 805 20.47 -7.56 -15.55
CA TYR A 805 20.54 -7.97 -14.16
C TYR A 805 20.44 -9.50 -14.07
N ALA A 806 21.59 -10.16 -14.31
CA ALA A 806 21.67 -11.59 -14.56
C ALA A 806 21.87 -12.43 -13.28
N PRO A 807 21.38 -13.68 -13.25
CA PRO A 807 21.71 -14.63 -12.20
C PRO A 807 23.17 -15.11 -12.36
N LEU A 808 23.89 -15.18 -11.24
CA LEU A 808 25.27 -15.67 -11.14
C LEU A 808 25.40 -16.61 -9.93
N ASP A 809 26.57 -17.19 -9.70
CA ASP A 809 26.90 -17.83 -8.42
C ASP A 809 27.23 -16.77 -7.35
N ALA A 810 27.16 -17.21 -6.07
CA ALA A 810 27.35 -16.31 -4.93
C ALA A 810 28.73 -15.64 -4.93
N SER A 811 29.78 -16.36 -5.34
CA SER A 811 31.16 -15.83 -5.41
C SER A 811 31.28 -14.71 -6.44
N SER A 812 30.61 -14.85 -7.56
CA SER A 812 30.56 -13.83 -8.62
C SER A 812 29.75 -12.58 -8.20
N VAL A 813 28.65 -12.74 -7.44
CA VAL A 813 27.89 -11.61 -6.89
C VAL A 813 28.73 -10.81 -5.90
N LEU A 814 29.44 -11.49 -5.02
CA LEU A 814 30.32 -10.91 -4.00
C LEU A 814 31.61 -10.30 -4.62
N GLY A 815 32.20 -10.97 -5.59
CA GLY A 815 33.44 -10.53 -6.25
C GLY A 815 33.30 -9.25 -7.09
N ARG A 816 32.09 -8.93 -7.57
CA ARG A 816 31.82 -7.68 -8.30
C ARG A 816 31.78 -6.42 -7.42
N VAL A 817 31.86 -6.57 -6.11
CA VAL A 817 31.82 -5.46 -5.13
C VAL A 817 33.21 -4.93 -4.77
N GLN A 818 34.31 -5.61 -5.13
CA GLN A 818 35.64 -5.11 -4.84
C GLN A 818 35.91 -3.82 -5.62
N PRO A 819 36.26 -2.69 -4.97
CA PRO A 819 36.62 -1.48 -5.67
C PRO A 819 37.86 -1.76 -6.54
N GLN A 820 37.78 -1.45 -7.82
CA GLN A 820 38.96 -1.25 -8.66
C GLN A 820 39.68 0.00 -8.11
N GLY A 821 40.66 -0.17 -7.27
CA GLY A 821 41.41 0.92 -6.75
C GLY A 821 42.33 0.57 -5.61
N GLU A 822 43.48 0.03 -5.97
CA GLU A 822 44.81 0.39 -5.45
C GLU A 822 45.84 -0.43 -6.23
N SER A 823 46.29 0.14 -7.35
CA SER A 823 47.56 -0.24 -8.01
C SER A 823 48.33 1.03 -8.32
#